data_66e1eca9dd9e0562f29bb4900ac72b04
#
_entry.id   66e1eca9dd9e0562f29bb4900ac72b04
#
_cell.length_a   1.000
_cell.length_b   1.000
_cell.length_c   1.000
_cell.angle_alpha   90.00
_cell.angle_beta   90.00
_cell.angle_gamma   90.00
#
_symmetry.space_group_name_H-M   'P 1'
#
loop_
_entity.id
_entity.type
_entity.pdbx_description
1 polymer ?
#
loop_
_entity_poly.entity_id
_entity_poly.type
_entity_poly.pdbx_seq_one_letter_code
_entity_poly.pdbx_strand_id
1 'polypeptide(L)'
;EISLGLVGSEMCIRDRYVVCQAAEPVDENGCLIGPRITCRHQDETIQVEPEYVDYMDISPRMMVSIATAMIPFLPNDDANRALMGANMQRQAVPLLRPEAPIVGTGMEHKICLDSEVVVLAEGDGVVTKVDATNVSVKYDSGETKDYKLIKFLRSNHGTCINQKPIVSVGERVHGGDDPTVLADGPATDQGEIALGRNILVGFMTWEGYNYEDAVLLNERLVKEDVYTSIHIEEYEIDARDTKLGPEEITRDIPNVGEDALKDLDERGIIRVGAEVHAGDILVGKVTPKGETDLTAEERLLRAIFGEKAREVRDTSLKVPHGESGIIVDAKVFTREAGDELGPGVNQVVRVYIAQRRKIQPGDKMAGRHGNKGVVSRVLPQEDMPFLPDGTPLDIVLNPLGVPSRMNIGQVLEVHLGYAAKTLGWKVATPIFDGATDKDITEALTQAGLDPQGKSWLYDGRTGERFDNKVTVGYVYFLKLHHLVDDKIHARSTGPYSLVTQQPLGGKAQFGGQRFGEMEVWALEAYGAAYTLQEILTVKSDDVTGRVQTYEAIVKGHNVPTPGVPESFKVLVKELQSLCLDIQVLDEDGNQIELKEDENAPDSFNLARMDAEDDRRSRCADESELADAGFDYVPEEEVEASYDGADDEF
;
A
#
# COMPACT_ATOMS: atom_id res chain seq x y z
N GLU A 1 -12.20 -5.47 37.40
CA GLU A 1 -11.22 -6.29 36.67
C GLU A 1 -11.92 -7.04 35.52
N ILE A 2 -12.06 -6.37 34.40
CA ILE A 2 -12.54 -7.03 33.19
C ILE A 2 -11.30 -7.41 32.39
N SER A 3 -10.83 -8.63 32.60
CA SER A 3 -9.77 -9.18 31.79
C SER A 3 -10.31 -9.52 30.38
N LEU A 4 -9.49 -9.34 29.36
CA LEU A 4 -9.75 -9.62 27.95
C LEU A 4 -10.22 -11.06 27.62
N GLY A 5 -10.27 -11.96 28.60
CA GLY A 5 -10.81 -13.32 28.47
C GLY A 5 -12.33 -13.47 28.60
N LEU A 6 -13.07 -12.37 28.75
CA LEU A 6 -14.46 -12.38 29.21
C LEU A 6 -15.52 -11.99 28.16
N VAL A 7 -15.22 -12.05 26.86
CA VAL A 7 -16.22 -11.73 25.80
C VAL A 7 -17.49 -12.59 25.96
N GLY A 8 -17.37 -13.87 26.30
CA GLY A 8 -18.52 -14.73 26.59
C GLY A 8 -19.21 -14.42 27.93
N SER A 9 -18.47 -13.96 28.93
CA SER A 9 -19.00 -13.54 30.24
C SER A 9 -19.71 -12.20 30.15
N GLU A 10 -19.24 -11.28 29.31
CA GLU A 10 -19.87 -9.99 29.05
C GLU A 10 -21.26 -10.15 28.42
N MET A 11 -21.40 -11.06 27.46
CA MET A 11 -22.72 -11.41 26.91
C MET A 11 -23.66 -11.96 27.98
N CYS A 12 -23.19 -12.84 28.87
CA CYS A 12 -23.99 -13.37 29.96
C CYS A 12 -24.42 -12.30 30.97
N ILE A 13 -23.62 -11.29 31.22
CA ILE A 13 -23.95 -10.16 32.10
C ILE A 13 -25.02 -9.30 31.44
N ARG A 14 -24.88 -8.95 30.17
CA ARG A 14 -25.85 -8.16 29.42
C ARG A 14 -27.21 -8.83 29.32
N ASP A 15 -27.25 -10.16 29.22
CA ASP A 15 -28.48 -10.92 29.11
C ASP A 15 -29.25 -11.05 30.46
N ARG A 16 -28.51 -10.96 31.57
CA ARG A 16 -29.10 -11.21 32.90
C ARG A 16 -29.39 -9.96 33.71
N TYR A 17 -28.64 -8.89 33.49
CA TYR A 17 -28.64 -7.70 34.31
C TYR A 17 -29.10 -6.47 33.53
N VAL A 18 -29.66 -5.51 34.27
CA VAL A 18 -30.01 -4.20 33.72
C VAL A 18 -28.81 -3.29 33.78
N VAL A 19 -28.28 -2.92 32.61
CA VAL A 19 -27.06 -2.12 32.49
C VAL A 19 -27.36 -0.71 31.98
N CYS A 20 -27.00 0.28 32.78
CA CYS A 20 -27.15 1.71 32.46
C CYS A 20 -25.96 2.21 31.61
N GLN A 21 -26.19 3.24 30.79
CA GLN A 21 -25.14 3.91 30.02
C GLN A 21 -24.23 4.76 30.90
N ALA A 22 -22.94 4.84 30.54
CA ALA A 22 -21.96 5.62 31.27
C ALA A 22 -22.20 7.15 31.24
N ALA A 23 -23.02 7.64 30.29
CA ALA A 23 -23.32 9.06 30.12
C ALA A 23 -24.46 9.56 31.02
N GLU A 24 -25.15 8.66 31.78
CA GLU A 24 -26.20 9.09 32.68
C GLU A 24 -25.67 9.93 33.86
N PRO A 25 -26.35 11.02 34.24
CA PRO A 25 -25.88 11.90 35.29
C PRO A 25 -25.86 11.22 36.65
N VAL A 26 -24.78 11.38 37.39
CA VAL A 26 -24.55 10.80 38.72
C VAL A 26 -24.30 11.93 39.72
N ASP A 27 -24.86 11.81 40.93
CA ASP A 27 -24.63 12.74 42.05
C ASP A 27 -23.23 12.57 42.64
N GLU A 28 -22.76 13.53 43.43
CA GLU A 28 -21.48 13.50 44.16
C GLU A 28 -21.30 12.24 45.03
N ASN A 29 -22.36 11.59 45.42
CA ASN A 29 -22.38 10.33 46.16
C ASN A 29 -22.38 9.06 45.31
N GLY A 30 -22.33 9.19 43.96
CA GLY A 30 -22.37 8.06 43.03
C GLY A 30 -23.81 7.51 42.77
N CYS A 31 -24.85 8.26 43.09
CA CYS A 31 -26.25 7.88 42.85
C CYS A 31 -26.75 8.48 41.53
N LEU A 32 -27.49 7.68 40.75
CA LEU A 32 -28.09 8.10 39.50
C LEU A 32 -29.18 9.17 39.73
N ILE A 33 -29.12 10.26 38.96
CA ILE A 33 -30.03 11.40 39.05
C ILE A 33 -31.07 11.29 37.94
N GLY A 34 -32.25 10.88 38.26
CA GLY A 34 -33.34 10.88 37.28
C GLY A 34 -34.49 10.01 37.70
N PRO A 35 -35.73 10.35 37.34
CA PRO A 35 -36.89 9.53 37.67
C PRO A 35 -36.97 8.23 36.87
N ARG A 36 -36.38 8.21 35.67
CA ARG A 36 -36.21 7.04 34.82
C ARG A 36 -34.92 7.12 34.03
N ILE A 37 -34.25 5.99 33.93
CA ILE A 37 -32.94 5.84 33.33
C ILE A 37 -33.06 4.87 32.16
N THR A 38 -32.39 5.21 31.05
CA THR A 38 -32.31 4.36 29.87
C THR A 38 -31.27 3.28 30.07
N CYS A 39 -31.70 2.03 30.10
CA CYS A 39 -30.88 0.86 30.34
C CYS A 39 -31.01 -0.16 29.20
N ARG A 40 -30.04 -1.03 29.09
CA ARG A 40 -30.08 -2.23 28.24
C ARG A 40 -30.38 -3.45 29.10
N HIS A 41 -31.32 -4.27 28.64
CA HIS A 41 -31.58 -5.58 29.20
C HIS A 41 -31.83 -6.54 28.03
N GLN A 42 -31.03 -7.57 27.91
CA GLN A 42 -31.00 -8.42 26.71
C GLN A 42 -30.77 -7.57 25.42
N ASP A 43 -31.59 -7.78 24.41
CA ASP A 43 -31.54 -7.02 23.14
C ASP A 43 -32.42 -5.76 23.15
N GLU A 44 -33.09 -5.45 24.27
CA GLU A 44 -34.04 -4.34 24.36
C GLU A 44 -33.45 -3.16 25.16
N THR A 45 -33.79 -1.95 24.70
CA THR A 45 -33.56 -0.71 25.45
C THR A 45 -34.81 -0.41 26.27
N ILE A 46 -34.69 -0.45 27.61
CA ILE A 46 -35.78 -0.23 28.55
C ILE A 46 -35.55 1.03 29.39
N GLN A 47 -36.61 1.62 29.88
CA GLN A 47 -36.56 2.71 30.86
C GLN A 47 -36.98 2.21 32.23
N VAL A 48 -36.08 2.24 33.19
CA VAL A 48 -36.28 1.74 34.55
C VAL A 48 -36.05 2.82 35.59
N GLU A 49 -36.57 2.64 36.80
CA GLU A 49 -36.22 3.48 37.94
C GLU A 49 -34.79 3.16 38.42
N PRO A 50 -34.10 4.12 39.05
CA PRO A 50 -32.70 3.94 39.48
C PRO A 50 -32.45 2.70 40.35
N GLU A 51 -33.46 2.30 41.12
CA GLU A 51 -33.37 1.14 42.02
C GLU A 51 -33.27 -0.21 41.32
N TYR A 52 -33.66 -0.29 40.05
CA TYR A 52 -33.61 -1.51 39.24
C TYR A 52 -32.36 -1.62 38.35
N VAL A 53 -31.42 -0.66 38.46
CA VAL A 53 -30.18 -0.69 37.71
C VAL A 53 -29.14 -1.52 38.45
N ASP A 54 -28.67 -2.59 37.83
CA ASP A 54 -27.68 -3.49 38.43
C ASP A 54 -26.22 -3.01 38.19
N TYR A 55 -25.92 -2.51 37.00
CA TYR A 55 -24.61 -2.08 36.61
C TYR A 55 -24.65 -0.82 35.73
N MET A 56 -23.57 -0.07 35.74
CA MET A 56 -23.33 1.09 34.91
C MET A 56 -22.04 0.86 34.10
N ASP A 57 -22.05 1.20 32.81
CA ASP A 57 -20.84 1.19 31.99
C ASP A 57 -19.81 2.18 32.56
N ILE A 58 -18.52 1.83 32.54
CA ILE A 58 -17.47 2.67 33.15
C ILE A 58 -17.25 3.92 32.30
N SER A 59 -17.22 3.79 30.98
CA SER A 59 -16.98 4.90 30.04
C SER A 59 -17.65 4.65 28.70
N PRO A 60 -18.22 5.68 28.05
CA PRO A 60 -18.71 5.59 26.66
C PRO A 60 -17.60 5.25 25.67
N ARG A 61 -16.33 5.56 25.99
CA ARG A 61 -15.16 5.28 25.14
C ARG A 61 -14.91 3.81 24.89
N MET A 62 -15.41 2.92 25.73
CA MET A 62 -15.29 1.47 25.56
C MET A 62 -16.05 0.91 24.34
N MET A 63 -16.93 1.70 23.73
CA MET A 63 -17.68 1.31 22.54
C MET A 63 -16.87 1.41 21.25
N VAL A 64 -15.74 2.12 21.25
CA VAL A 64 -14.95 2.42 20.06
C VAL A 64 -13.63 1.68 20.06
N SER A 65 -13.12 1.35 18.86
CA SER A 65 -11.78 0.79 18.70
C SER A 65 -10.72 1.87 18.94
N ILE A 66 -9.47 1.46 19.16
CA ILE A 66 -8.34 2.38 19.35
C ILE A 66 -8.18 3.33 18.16
N ALA A 67 -8.28 2.82 16.92
CA ALA A 67 -8.20 3.64 15.72
C ALA A 67 -9.34 4.67 15.64
N THR A 68 -10.56 4.27 16.00
CA THR A 68 -11.71 5.19 16.08
C THR A 68 -11.53 6.23 17.19
N ALA A 69 -10.89 5.84 18.30
CA ALA A 69 -10.59 6.75 19.41
C ALA A 69 -9.57 7.86 19.08
N MET A 70 -8.84 7.75 17.98
CA MET A 70 -7.92 8.78 17.48
C MET A 70 -8.58 9.80 16.54
N ILE A 71 -9.88 9.67 16.24
CA ILE A 71 -10.60 10.61 15.37
C ILE A 71 -11.14 11.77 16.24
N PRO A 72 -10.65 13.01 16.06
CA PRO A 72 -11.20 14.16 16.76
C PRO A 72 -12.62 14.45 16.25
N PHE A 73 -13.49 15.01 17.11
CA PHE A 73 -14.88 15.32 16.77
C PHE A 73 -15.69 14.13 16.21
N LEU A 74 -15.38 12.92 16.67
CA LEU A 74 -16.09 11.71 16.24
C LEU A 74 -17.62 11.80 16.35
N PRO A 75 -18.23 12.37 17.41
CA PRO A 75 -19.68 12.49 17.51
C PRO A 75 -20.33 13.35 16.43
N ASN A 76 -19.55 14.19 15.74
CA ASN A 76 -20.01 15.08 14.68
C ASN A 76 -19.92 14.43 13.29
N ASP A 77 -19.38 13.21 13.20
CA ASP A 77 -19.25 12.45 11.96
C ASP A 77 -20.27 11.33 11.91
N ASP A 78 -20.76 11.02 10.70
CA ASP A 78 -21.59 9.85 10.47
C ASP A 78 -20.81 8.56 10.75
N ALA A 79 -21.50 7.53 11.26
CA ALA A 79 -20.87 6.25 11.65
C ALA A 79 -20.14 5.56 10.49
N ASN A 80 -20.71 5.60 9.28
CA ASN A 80 -20.08 5.04 8.08
C ASN A 80 -18.76 5.74 7.75
N ARG A 81 -18.72 7.07 7.89
CA ARG A 81 -17.50 7.85 7.64
C ARG A 81 -16.46 7.68 8.74
N ALA A 82 -16.87 7.53 9.99
CA ALA A 82 -16.00 7.18 11.09
C ALA A 82 -15.33 5.82 10.87
N LEU A 83 -16.09 4.81 10.40
CA LEU A 83 -15.54 3.50 10.03
C LEU A 83 -14.49 3.62 8.92
N MET A 84 -14.79 4.37 7.85
CA MET A 84 -13.82 4.60 6.78
C MET A 84 -12.55 5.31 7.29
N GLY A 85 -12.71 6.33 8.15
CA GLY A 85 -11.59 7.05 8.78
C GLY A 85 -10.71 6.14 9.64
N ALA A 86 -11.32 5.31 10.48
CA ALA A 86 -10.61 4.33 11.29
C ALA A 86 -9.82 3.31 10.44
N ASN A 87 -10.43 2.82 9.36
CA ASN A 87 -9.77 1.92 8.41
C ASN A 87 -8.60 2.58 7.69
N MET A 88 -8.75 3.84 7.25
CA MET A 88 -7.69 4.57 6.54
C MET A 88 -6.51 4.93 7.43
N GLN A 89 -6.71 5.19 8.73
CA GLN A 89 -5.59 5.36 9.67
C GLN A 89 -4.69 4.11 9.73
N ARG A 90 -5.27 2.91 9.64
CA ARG A 90 -4.50 1.65 9.60
C ARG A 90 -3.72 1.43 8.30
N GLN A 91 -4.08 2.14 7.22
CA GLN A 91 -3.41 2.08 5.91
C GLN A 91 -2.41 3.23 5.71
N ALA A 92 -2.17 4.05 6.72
CA ALA A 92 -1.24 5.18 6.62
C ALA A 92 0.20 4.68 6.47
N VAL A 93 0.94 5.30 5.55
CA VAL A 93 2.35 4.97 5.30
C VAL A 93 3.23 5.80 6.23
N PRO A 94 4.23 5.21 6.91
CA PRO A 94 5.22 5.96 7.67
C PRO A 94 5.98 6.94 6.78
N LEU A 95 5.97 8.22 7.16
CA LEU A 95 6.63 9.28 6.40
C LEU A 95 8.08 9.44 6.85
N LEU A 96 8.91 9.99 5.98
CA LEU A 96 10.31 10.32 6.29
C LEU A 96 10.42 11.34 7.43
N ARG A 97 9.50 12.30 7.47
CA ARG A 97 9.37 13.32 8.52
C ARG A 97 7.93 13.33 9.02
N PRO A 98 7.58 12.44 9.94
CA PRO A 98 6.25 12.47 10.54
C PRO A 98 6.07 13.73 11.40
N GLU A 99 4.83 14.10 11.68
CA GLU A 99 4.47 15.21 12.56
C GLU A 99 3.26 14.78 13.38
N ALA A 100 3.31 15.02 14.69
CA ALA A 100 2.18 14.76 15.56
C ALA A 100 1.00 15.70 15.23
N PRO A 101 -0.26 15.25 15.34
CA PRO A 101 -1.41 16.09 15.03
C PRO A 101 -1.52 17.28 15.98
N ILE A 102 -1.84 18.46 15.44
CA ILE A 102 -2.12 19.66 16.24
C ILE A 102 -3.43 19.47 17.00
N VAL A 103 -4.45 18.92 16.34
CA VAL A 103 -5.73 18.57 16.95
C VAL A 103 -5.78 17.05 17.10
N GLY A 104 -5.61 16.57 18.33
CA GLY A 104 -5.65 15.17 18.69
C GLY A 104 -6.76 14.85 19.67
N THR A 105 -6.84 13.61 20.11
CA THR A 105 -7.81 13.12 21.11
C THR A 105 -7.20 12.91 22.50
N GLY A 106 -5.87 13.04 22.63
CA GLY A 106 -5.14 12.75 23.87
C GLY A 106 -4.80 11.28 24.06
N MET A 107 -5.20 10.41 23.14
CA MET A 107 -4.86 8.97 23.14
C MET A 107 -3.52 8.68 22.47
N GLU A 108 -3.02 9.60 21.64
CA GLU A 108 -1.86 9.39 20.76
C GLU A 108 -0.60 9.00 21.53
N HIS A 109 -0.34 9.67 22.66
CA HIS A 109 0.83 9.37 23.49
C HIS A 109 0.71 7.98 24.14
N LYS A 110 -0.43 7.69 24.77
CA LYS A 110 -0.65 6.40 25.44
C LYS A 110 -0.60 5.21 24.46
N ILE A 111 -1.19 5.36 23.28
CA ILE A 111 -1.14 4.34 22.24
C ILE A 111 0.31 4.12 21.75
N CYS A 112 1.09 5.21 21.63
CA CYS A 112 2.49 5.12 21.23
C CYS A 112 3.32 4.32 22.25
N LEU A 113 3.15 4.59 23.56
CA LEU A 113 3.84 3.86 24.61
C LEU A 113 3.46 2.36 24.63
N ASP A 114 2.16 2.06 24.57
CA ASP A 114 1.65 0.70 24.68
C ASP A 114 1.90 -0.15 23.41
N SER A 115 2.22 0.48 22.28
CA SER A 115 2.49 -0.22 21.00
C SER A 115 3.88 -0.83 20.89
N GLU A 116 4.79 -0.53 21.82
CA GLU A 116 6.21 -0.96 21.80
C GLU A 116 6.99 -0.54 20.53
N VAL A 117 6.44 0.37 19.73
CA VAL A 117 7.10 0.88 18.51
C VAL A 117 8.28 1.80 18.87
N VAL A 118 8.18 2.47 20.02
CA VAL A 118 9.20 3.37 20.57
C VAL A 118 10.06 2.66 21.60
N VAL A 119 11.28 3.15 21.78
CA VAL A 119 12.18 2.62 22.81
C VAL A 119 11.99 3.43 24.09
N LEU A 120 11.63 2.75 25.17
CA LEU A 120 11.31 3.35 26.47
C LEU A 120 12.43 3.14 27.49
N ALA A 121 12.57 4.09 28.44
CA ALA A 121 13.43 3.93 29.59
C ALA A 121 12.79 2.99 30.62
N GLU A 122 13.53 1.99 31.10
CA GLU A 122 13.04 1.01 32.09
C GLU A 122 13.09 1.51 33.54
N GLY A 123 13.83 2.59 33.78
CA GLY A 123 14.00 3.15 35.14
C GLY A 123 14.51 4.56 35.10
N ASP A 124 14.68 5.14 36.29
CA ASP A 124 15.26 6.49 36.45
C ASP A 124 16.76 6.44 36.24
N GLY A 125 17.28 7.38 35.44
CA GLY A 125 18.71 7.41 35.13
C GLY A 125 19.14 8.63 34.32
N VAL A 126 20.35 8.54 33.77
CA VAL A 126 20.94 9.60 32.95
C VAL A 126 21.49 8.97 31.66
N VAL A 127 21.24 9.60 30.54
CA VAL A 127 21.75 9.20 29.23
C VAL A 127 23.25 9.48 29.15
N THR A 128 24.06 8.46 28.95
CA THR A 128 25.53 8.58 28.92
C THR A 128 26.08 8.68 27.50
N LYS A 129 25.45 7.99 26.55
CA LYS A 129 25.89 7.96 25.15
C LYS A 129 24.69 7.89 24.20
N VAL A 130 24.74 8.65 23.12
CA VAL A 130 23.74 8.62 22.05
C VAL A 130 24.46 8.55 20.71
N ASP A 131 24.23 7.46 19.98
CA ASP A 131 24.67 7.27 18.61
C ASP A 131 23.45 7.01 17.72
N ALA A 132 23.60 7.04 16.42
CA ALA A 132 22.52 6.72 15.48
C ALA A 132 21.96 5.29 15.65
N THR A 133 22.77 4.37 16.17
CA THR A 133 22.43 2.94 16.31
C THR A 133 22.26 2.47 17.75
N ASN A 134 22.77 3.24 18.75
CA ASN A 134 22.73 2.82 20.16
C ASN A 134 22.46 4.01 21.07
N VAL A 135 21.69 3.78 22.13
CA VAL A 135 21.50 4.71 23.24
C VAL A 135 21.90 3.98 24.51
N SER A 136 22.82 4.57 25.30
CA SER A 136 23.27 4.00 26.57
C SER A 136 22.73 4.84 27.72
N VAL A 137 22.05 4.21 28.68
CA VAL A 137 21.48 4.83 29.86
C VAL A 137 22.12 4.22 31.09
N LYS A 138 22.61 5.09 32.02
CA LYS A 138 23.07 4.69 33.34
C LYS A 138 21.95 4.95 34.33
N TYR A 139 21.39 3.91 34.87
CA TYR A 139 20.31 3.97 35.86
C TYR A 139 20.81 4.32 37.26
N ASP A 140 19.95 4.90 38.08
CA ASP A 140 20.26 5.24 39.47
C ASP A 140 20.51 3.96 40.33
N SER A 141 20.07 2.78 39.85
CA SER A 141 20.43 1.46 40.40
C SER A 141 21.92 1.12 40.25
N GLY A 142 22.66 1.87 39.41
CA GLY A 142 24.07 1.63 39.09
C GLY A 142 24.30 0.77 37.86
N GLU A 143 23.26 0.21 37.28
CA GLU A 143 23.31 -0.58 36.04
C GLU A 143 23.38 0.34 34.81
N THR A 144 24.19 -0.05 33.80
CA THR A 144 24.23 0.65 32.50
C THR A 144 23.64 -0.27 31.46
N LYS A 145 22.63 0.19 30.75
CA LYS A 145 21.96 -0.58 29.68
C LYS A 145 22.14 0.10 28.34
N ASP A 146 22.51 -0.70 27.33
CA ASP A 146 22.66 -0.29 25.95
C ASP A 146 21.44 -0.72 25.13
N TYR A 147 20.74 0.24 24.55
CA TYR A 147 19.59 0.04 23.67
C TYR A 147 20.04 0.11 22.22
N LYS A 148 19.95 -1.02 21.51
CA LYS A 148 20.26 -1.08 20.08
C LYS A 148 19.03 -0.68 19.27
N LEU A 149 19.16 0.34 18.43
CA LEU A 149 18.10 0.86 17.58
C LEU A 149 17.99 0.10 16.26
N ILE A 150 16.76 -0.15 15.83
CA ILE A 150 16.46 -0.77 14.54
C ILE A 150 16.62 0.30 13.45
N LYS A 151 17.40 -0.04 12.40
CA LYS A 151 17.68 0.87 11.29
C LYS A 151 17.25 0.24 9.97
N PHE A 152 16.39 0.94 9.22
CA PHE A 152 15.99 0.60 7.86
C PHE A 152 15.58 -0.87 7.64
N LEU A 153 14.82 -1.42 8.59
CA LEU A 153 14.29 -2.77 8.47
C LEU A 153 12.99 -2.73 7.63
N ARG A 154 12.82 -3.72 6.77
CA ARG A 154 11.59 -3.92 6.00
C ARG A 154 10.47 -4.43 6.93
N SER A 155 9.29 -3.81 6.86
CA SER A 155 8.06 -4.34 7.45
C SER A 155 7.40 -5.37 6.51
N ASN A 156 6.40 -6.10 7.00
CA ASN A 156 5.64 -7.06 6.19
C ASN A 156 4.94 -6.42 4.98
N HIS A 157 4.65 -5.13 5.03
CA HIS A 157 4.04 -4.38 3.94
C HIS A 157 5.06 -3.58 3.10
N GLY A 158 6.35 -3.86 3.21
CA GLY A 158 7.39 -3.15 2.46
C GLY A 158 7.68 -1.73 2.94
N THR A 159 7.11 -1.29 4.05
CA THR A 159 7.42 0.02 4.65
C THR A 159 8.70 -0.02 5.48
N CYS A 160 9.31 1.13 5.70
CA CYS A 160 10.57 1.24 6.43
C CYS A 160 10.33 1.36 7.94
N ILE A 161 10.92 0.45 8.71
CA ILE A 161 11.03 0.54 10.17
C ILE A 161 12.39 1.15 10.50
N ASN A 162 12.40 2.35 11.04
CA ASN A 162 13.61 3.06 11.42
C ASN A 162 13.40 3.78 12.75
N GLN A 163 14.23 3.46 13.73
CA GLN A 163 14.20 4.12 15.04
C GLN A 163 15.23 5.25 15.10
N LYS A 164 14.79 6.39 15.62
CA LYS A 164 15.60 7.62 15.70
C LYS A 164 15.67 8.09 17.15
N PRO A 165 16.87 8.28 17.75
CA PRO A 165 16.99 8.79 19.10
C PRO A 165 16.47 10.23 19.19
N ILE A 166 15.76 10.55 20.26
CA ILE A 166 15.25 11.90 20.55
C ILE A 166 15.89 12.53 21.79
N VAL A 167 16.56 11.71 22.62
CA VAL A 167 17.22 12.17 23.86
C VAL A 167 18.64 12.67 23.59
N SER A 168 19.10 13.53 24.47
CA SER A 168 20.45 14.11 24.42
C SER A 168 21.36 13.52 25.52
N VAL A 169 22.67 13.53 25.28
CA VAL A 169 23.65 13.08 26.29
C VAL A 169 23.58 13.97 27.53
N GLY A 170 23.47 13.36 28.72
CA GLY A 170 23.33 14.04 29.99
C GLY A 170 21.87 14.34 30.40
N GLU A 171 20.91 14.01 29.56
CA GLU A 171 19.49 14.15 29.86
C GLU A 171 19.05 13.14 30.92
N ARG A 172 18.18 13.56 31.84
CA ARG A 172 17.62 12.68 32.85
C ARG A 172 16.37 12.02 32.31
N VAL A 173 16.28 10.71 32.45
CA VAL A 173 15.16 9.89 32.00
C VAL A 173 14.45 9.28 33.20
N HIS A 174 13.14 9.08 33.06
CA HIS A 174 12.26 8.51 34.07
C HIS A 174 11.69 7.19 33.58
N GLY A 175 11.54 6.24 34.49
CA GLY A 175 10.84 4.98 34.29
C GLY A 175 9.50 4.95 35.01
N GLY A 176 8.76 3.84 34.93
CA GLY A 176 7.50 3.64 35.65
C GLY A 176 6.26 3.78 34.78
N ASP A 177 5.20 4.43 35.30
CA ASP A 177 3.89 4.49 34.63
C ASP A 177 3.88 5.41 33.39
N ASP A 178 4.75 6.42 33.33
CA ASP A 178 4.93 7.32 32.20
C ASP A 178 6.44 7.40 31.85
N PRO A 179 6.97 6.37 31.18
CA PRO A 179 8.38 6.25 30.90
C PRO A 179 8.84 7.24 29.83
N THR A 180 10.04 7.80 29.99
CA THR A 180 10.65 8.68 28.99
C THR A 180 10.95 7.89 27.71
N VAL A 181 10.53 8.42 26.55
CA VAL A 181 10.85 7.85 25.24
C VAL A 181 12.29 8.19 24.88
N LEU A 182 13.11 7.16 24.66
CA LEU A 182 14.52 7.28 24.27
C LEU A 182 14.69 7.44 22.76
N ALA A 183 13.88 6.73 21.99
CA ALA A 183 13.93 6.80 20.53
C ALA A 183 12.53 6.64 19.94
N ASP A 184 12.21 7.49 18.96
CA ASP A 184 11.01 7.39 18.15
C ASP A 184 11.12 6.23 17.15
N GLY A 185 9.98 5.59 16.86
CA GLY A 185 9.85 4.54 15.86
C GLY A 185 9.28 5.06 14.52
N PRO A 186 8.83 4.16 13.63
CA PRO A 186 8.10 4.54 12.43
C PRO A 186 6.76 5.20 12.78
N ALA A 187 6.39 6.25 12.06
CA ALA A 187 5.15 7.01 12.26
C ALA A 187 4.94 7.50 13.70
N THR A 188 6.01 7.95 14.36
CA THR A 188 5.97 8.59 15.68
C THR A 188 6.76 9.90 15.68
N ASP A 189 6.37 10.84 16.52
CA ASP A 189 7.01 12.14 16.70
C ASP A 189 6.95 12.54 18.18
N GLN A 190 8.12 12.65 18.82
CA GLN A 190 8.27 13.01 20.25
C GLN A 190 7.44 12.12 21.19
N GLY A 191 7.36 10.82 20.90
CA GLY A 191 6.60 9.86 21.71
C GLY A 191 5.08 9.91 21.50
N GLU A 192 4.60 10.57 20.47
CA GLU A 192 3.20 10.55 20.04
C GLU A 192 3.06 9.87 18.68
N ILE A 193 1.92 9.24 18.39
CA ILE A 193 1.63 8.68 17.07
C ILE A 193 1.51 9.81 16.05
N ALA A 194 2.24 9.67 14.95
CA ALA A 194 2.31 10.63 13.85
C ALA A 194 2.12 9.92 12.50
N LEU A 195 0.87 9.64 12.13
CA LEU A 195 0.52 8.93 10.90
C LEU A 195 0.55 9.81 9.65
N GLY A 196 0.65 11.12 9.77
CA GLY A 196 0.58 12.07 8.66
C GLY A 196 1.24 13.40 8.95
N ARG A 197 0.70 14.47 8.35
CA ARG A 197 1.19 15.84 8.47
C ARG A 197 0.05 16.84 8.65
N ASN A 198 0.32 17.92 9.38
CA ASN A 198 -0.59 19.05 9.50
C ASN A 198 -0.39 19.99 8.31
N ILE A 199 -1.42 20.17 7.48
CA ILE A 199 -1.36 20.83 6.18
C ILE A 199 -2.39 21.97 6.13
N LEU A 200 -2.02 23.08 5.51
CA LEU A 200 -2.91 24.22 5.28
C LEU A 200 -3.84 23.91 4.11
N VAL A 201 -5.13 23.77 4.40
CA VAL A 201 -6.16 23.36 3.43
C VAL A 201 -7.16 24.48 3.20
N GLY A 202 -7.60 24.66 1.95
CA GLY A 202 -8.72 25.52 1.57
C GLY A 202 -9.83 24.71 0.92
N PHE A 203 -11.09 24.99 1.30
CA PHE A 203 -12.26 24.34 0.72
C PHE A 203 -12.87 25.21 -0.37
N MET A 204 -12.44 25.01 -1.60
CA MET A 204 -12.95 25.72 -2.76
C MET A 204 -12.86 24.86 -4.02
N THR A 205 -13.70 25.12 -4.99
CA THR A 205 -13.59 24.52 -6.33
C THR A 205 -12.43 25.20 -7.09
N TRP A 206 -11.63 24.42 -7.81
CA TRP A 206 -10.50 24.92 -8.60
C TRP A 206 -10.48 24.32 -9.99
N GLU A 207 -11.00 25.02 -10.97
CA GLU A 207 -10.97 24.69 -12.42
C GLU A 207 -11.34 23.23 -12.77
N GLY A 208 -12.11 22.56 -11.94
CA GLY A 208 -12.46 21.15 -12.10
C GLY A 208 -11.37 20.15 -11.70
N TYR A 209 -10.15 20.59 -11.36
CA TYR A 209 -9.07 19.68 -10.96
C TYR A 209 -9.27 19.02 -9.58
N ASN A 210 -10.23 19.48 -8.80
CA ASN A 210 -10.63 18.86 -7.55
C ASN A 210 -12.08 18.34 -7.56
N TYR A 211 -12.61 18.04 -8.77
CA TYR A 211 -13.92 17.41 -8.92
C TYR A 211 -13.90 15.97 -8.39
N GLU A 212 -15.00 15.52 -7.78
CA GLU A 212 -15.18 14.15 -7.22
C GLU A 212 -14.01 13.67 -6.33
N ASP A 213 -13.74 14.42 -5.24
CA ASP A 213 -12.69 14.09 -4.27
C ASP A 213 -11.25 14.11 -4.79
N ALA A 214 -11.03 14.63 -5.98
CA ALA A 214 -9.67 14.87 -6.44
C ALA A 214 -9.00 15.93 -5.55
N VAL A 215 -7.73 15.71 -5.24
CA VAL A 215 -6.92 16.56 -4.37
C VAL A 215 -5.92 17.33 -5.21
N LEU A 216 -5.91 18.66 -5.05
CA LEU A 216 -4.92 19.52 -5.67
C LEU A 216 -3.81 19.81 -4.66
N LEU A 217 -2.55 19.56 -5.05
CA LEU A 217 -1.38 19.75 -4.19
C LEU A 217 -0.50 20.92 -4.65
N ASN A 218 0.14 21.54 -3.67
CA ASN A 218 1.23 22.49 -3.86
C ASN A 218 2.55 21.78 -4.10
N GLU A 219 3.35 22.23 -5.06
CA GLU A 219 4.69 21.71 -5.34
C GLU A 219 5.64 21.78 -4.12
N ARG A 220 5.42 22.71 -3.19
CA ARG A 220 6.17 22.81 -1.93
C ARG A 220 6.19 21.49 -1.19
N LEU A 221 5.07 20.76 -1.16
CA LEU A 221 4.96 19.46 -0.47
C LEU A 221 5.90 18.39 -1.06
N VAL A 222 6.15 18.48 -2.36
CA VAL A 222 7.07 17.58 -3.08
C VAL A 222 8.52 18.04 -2.91
N LYS A 223 8.80 19.34 -2.98
CA LYS A 223 10.14 19.94 -2.84
C LYS A 223 10.72 19.71 -1.44
N GLU A 224 9.91 19.91 -0.40
CA GLU A 224 10.33 19.81 1.01
C GLU A 224 10.24 18.39 1.57
N ASP A 225 9.96 17.38 0.75
CA ASP A 225 9.81 15.98 1.16
C ASP A 225 8.76 15.77 2.29
N VAL A 226 7.64 16.53 2.24
CA VAL A 226 6.62 16.49 3.29
C VAL A 226 5.92 15.13 3.36
N TYR A 227 5.57 14.56 2.20
CA TYR A 227 4.91 13.25 2.06
C TYR A 227 5.81 12.20 1.43
N THR A 228 7.12 12.35 1.56
CA THR A 228 8.06 11.33 1.08
C THR A 228 8.08 10.15 2.03
N SER A 229 8.00 8.96 1.47
CA SER A 229 8.06 7.68 2.19
C SER A 229 9.18 6.80 1.64
N ILE A 230 9.69 5.91 2.49
CA ILE A 230 10.70 4.93 2.12
C ILE A 230 10.03 3.56 2.06
N HIS A 231 10.18 2.88 0.93
CA HIS A 231 9.69 1.54 0.71
C HIS A 231 10.86 0.61 0.47
N ILE A 232 10.87 -0.57 1.09
CA ILE A 232 11.93 -1.56 0.98
C ILE A 232 11.32 -2.82 0.41
N GLU A 233 11.76 -3.18 -0.81
CA GLU A 233 11.35 -4.41 -1.49
C GLU A 233 12.40 -5.50 -1.28
N GLU A 234 11.95 -6.74 -1.18
CA GLU A 234 12.78 -7.92 -0.98
C GLU A 234 12.76 -8.78 -2.25
N TYR A 235 13.95 -9.14 -2.73
CA TYR A 235 14.13 -10.04 -3.86
C TYR A 235 14.95 -11.21 -3.41
N GLU A 236 14.42 -12.41 -3.64
CA GLU A 236 15.06 -13.66 -3.25
C GLU A 236 15.39 -14.50 -4.48
N ILE A 237 16.55 -15.12 -4.47
CA ILE A 237 16.94 -16.13 -5.45
C ILE A 237 17.61 -17.30 -4.73
N ASP A 238 17.25 -18.51 -5.14
CA ASP A 238 17.81 -19.73 -4.65
C ASP A 238 18.69 -20.44 -5.70
N ALA A 239 19.70 -21.14 -5.26
CA ALA A 239 20.51 -22.04 -6.08
C ALA A 239 20.21 -23.48 -5.67
N ARG A 240 19.62 -24.25 -6.59
CA ARG A 240 19.16 -25.62 -6.36
C ARG A 240 20.03 -26.64 -7.05
N ASP A 241 19.98 -27.88 -6.58
CA ASP A 241 20.53 -29.02 -7.31
C ASP A 241 19.57 -29.46 -8.42
N THR A 242 20.01 -29.34 -9.67
CA THR A 242 19.24 -29.84 -10.82
C THR A 242 19.78 -31.21 -11.28
N LYS A 243 18.99 -31.92 -12.07
CA LYS A 243 19.40 -33.24 -12.65
C LYS A 243 20.64 -33.14 -13.55
N LEU A 244 20.95 -31.93 -14.03
CA LEU A 244 22.06 -31.64 -14.95
C LEU A 244 23.32 -31.13 -14.23
N GLY A 245 23.20 -30.83 -12.93
CA GLY A 245 24.27 -30.30 -12.10
C GLY A 245 23.73 -29.24 -11.14
N PRO A 246 24.50 -28.80 -10.15
CA PRO A 246 24.10 -27.73 -9.25
C PRO A 246 24.06 -26.38 -9.97
N GLU A 247 23.12 -25.55 -9.62
CA GLU A 247 23.12 -24.12 -9.98
C GLU A 247 24.20 -23.40 -9.16
N GLU A 248 24.88 -22.45 -9.79
CA GLU A 248 25.95 -21.68 -9.14
C GLU A 248 25.66 -20.20 -9.17
N ILE A 249 25.86 -19.52 -8.02
CA ILE A 249 25.85 -18.06 -7.93
C ILE A 249 27.28 -17.59 -8.22
N THR A 250 27.44 -16.85 -9.31
CA THR A 250 28.74 -16.40 -9.79
C THR A 250 28.64 -15.07 -10.55
N ARG A 251 29.76 -14.34 -10.59
CA ARG A 251 29.90 -13.14 -11.43
C ARG A 251 30.14 -13.47 -12.91
N ASP A 252 30.59 -14.68 -13.22
CA ASP A 252 30.95 -15.12 -14.59
C ASP A 252 29.67 -15.54 -15.34
N ILE A 253 28.95 -14.55 -15.88
CA ILE A 253 27.68 -14.72 -16.58
C ILE A 253 27.94 -14.67 -18.08
N PRO A 254 27.47 -15.66 -18.88
CA PRO A 254 27.65 -15.66 -20.32
C PRO A 254 26.88 -14.52 -20.98
N ASN A 255 27.45 -13.92 -22.04
CA ASN A 255 26.81 -12.89 -22.88
C ASN A 255 26.43 -11.56 -22.17
N VAL A 256 27.06 -11.25 -21.05
CA VAL A 256 26.84 -9.98 -20.31
C VAL A 256 28.13 -9.16 -20.36
N GLY A 257 28.01 -7.87 -20.70
CA GLY A 257 29.13 -6.92 -20.72
C GLY A 257 29.65 -6.57 -19.32
N GLU A 258 30.89 -6.21 -19.18
CA GLU A 258 31.53 -5.84 -17.91
C GLU A 258 30.86 -4.62 -17.24
N ASP A 259 30.24 -3.73 -18.02
CA ASP A 259 29.55 -2.56 -17.51
C ASP A 259 28.33 -2.94 -16.65
N ALA A 260 27.62 -4.02 -17.02
CA ALA A 260 26.51 -4.53 -16.26
C ALA A 260 26.92 -5.30 -14.98
N LEU A 261 28.20 -5.72 -14.92
CA LEU A 261 28.76 -6.48 -13.80
C LEU A 261 29.57 -5.61 -12.82
N LYS A 262 29.67 -4.30 -13.07
CA LYS A 262 30.51 -3.37 -12.27
C LYS A 262 30.14 -3.33 -10.78
N ASP A 263 28.85 -3.45 -10.46
CA ASP A 263 28.34 -3.35 -9.11
C ASP A 263 28.20 -4.70 -8.40
N LEU A 264 28.57 -5.81 -9.07
CA LEU A 264 28.62 -7.14 -8.49
C LEU A 264 29.97 -7.39 -7.81
N ASP A 265 29.96 -8.05 -6.66
CA ASP A 265 31.17 -8.53 -5.99
C ASP A 265 31.74 -9.80 -6.65
N GLU A 266 32.84 -10.33 -6.12
CA GLU A 266 33.47 -11.56 -6.63
C GLU A 266 32.55 -12.80 -6.54
N ARG A 267 31.54 -12.77 -5.66
CA ARG A 267 30.58 -13.85 -5.48
C ARG A 267 29.38 -13.73 -6.43
N GLY A 268 29.31 -12.66 -7.24
CA GLY A 268 28.18 -12.41 -8.11
C GLY A 268 26.97 -11.75 -7.43
N ILE A 269 27.14 -11.18 -6.22
CA ILE A 269 26.08 -10.49 -5.47
C ILE A 269 26.33 -8.99 -5.55
N ILE A 270 25.25 -8.22 -5.68
CA ILE A 270 25.35 -6.76 -5.76
C ILE A 270 25.84 -6.16 -4.43
N ARG A 271 26.69 -5.14 -4.51
CA ARG A 271 27.22 -4.44 -3.34
C ARG A 271 26.16 -3.57 -2.66
N VAL A 272 26.22 -3.50 -1.34
CA VAL A 272 25.37 -2.59 -0.55
C VAL A 272 25.72 -1.13 -0.90
N GLY A 273 24.68 -0.30 -1.07
CA GLY A 273 24.81 1.11 -1.48
C GLY A 273 24.86 1.34 -2.99
N ALA A 274 24.78 0.30 -3.81
CA ALA A 274 24.64 0.46 -5.26
C ALA A 274 23.28 1.02 -5.63
N GLU A 275 23.24 1.94 -6.58
CA GLU A 275 22.01 2.41 -7.21
C GLU A 275 21.66 1.48 -8.38
N VAL A 276 20.42 1.02 -8.42
CA VAL A 276 19.95 0.04 -9.40
C VAL A 276 18.72 0.56 -10.14
N HIS A 277 18.65 0.16 -11.42
CA HIS A 277 17.56 0.47 -12.32
C HIS A 277 16.95 -0.81 -12.89
N ALA A 278 15.76 -0.69 -13.49
CA ALA A 278 15.07 -1.82 -14.11
C ALA A 278 15.99 -2.54 -15.14
N GLY A 279 16.15 -3.86 -14.97
CA GLY A 279 16.98 -4.69 -15.81
C GLY A 279 18.42 -4.92 -15.31
N ASP A 280 18.89 -4.20 -14.28
CA ASP A 280 20.20 -4.44 -13.67
C ASP A 280 20.23 -5.78 -12.94
N ILE A 281 21.39 -6.42 -12.91
CA ILE A 281 21.57 -7.73 -12.27
C ILE A 281 21.81 -7.53 -10.78
N LEU A 282 20.97 -8.15 -9.96
CA LEU A 282 21.10 -8.16 -8.50
C LEU A 282 21.99 -9.30 -8.03
N VAL A 283 21.76 -10.51 -8.56
CA VAL A 283 22.52 -11.71 -8.24
C VAL A 283 22.76 -12.48 -9.52
N GLY A 284 24.03 -12.74 -9.83
CA GLY A 284 24.42 -13.55 -10.97
C GLY A 284 24.23 -15.03 -10.67
N LYS A 285 23.39 -15.73 -11.43
CA LYS A 285 23.17 -17.17 -11.33
C LYS A 285 23.28 -17.81 -12.70
N VAL A 286 23.92 -18.96 -12.77
CA VAL A 286 24.03 -19.78 -13.96
C VAL A 286 23.48 -21.17 -13.71
N THR A 287 22.73 -21.67 -14.67
CA THR A 287 22.12 -23.03 -14.63
C THR A 287 22.74 -23.88 -15.73
N PRO A 288 23.14 -25.14 -15.47
CA PRO A 288 23.66 -26.05 -16.49
C PRO A 288 22.59 -26.34 -17.56
N LYS A 289 22.97 -26.29 -18.86
CA LYS A 289 22.11 -26.69 -20.00
C LYS A 289 22.16 -28.20 -20.24
N GLY A 290 21.04 -28.77 -20.69
CA GLY A 290 20.99 -30.15 -21.19
C GLY A 290 21.48 -30.27 -22.64
N GLU A 291 21.96 -31.47 -23.01
CA GLU A 291 22.45 -31.73 -24.39
C GLU A 291 21.39 -31.59 -25.48
N THR A 292 20.11 -31.62 -25.13
CA THR A 292 18.97 -31.49 -26.08
C THR A 292 18.68 -30.05 -26.48
N ASP A 293 19.17 -29.07 -25.73
CA ASP A 293 18.81 -27.65 -25.89
C ASP A 293 19.83 -26.86 -26.75
N LEU A 294 20.85 -27.54 -27.32
CA LEU A 294 21.88 -26.92 -28.16
C LEU A 294 21.31 -26.57 -29.55
N THR A 295 21.41 -25.30 -29.93
CA THR A 295 21.13 -24.88 -31.32
C THR A 295 22.11 -25.54 -32.31
N ALA A 296 21.71 -25.64 -33.59
CA ALA A 296 22.57 -26.21 -34.61
C ALA A 296 23.93 -25.46 -34.73
N GLU A 297 23.93 -24.17 -34.51
CA GLU A 297 25.09 -23.29 -34.52
C GLU A 297 26.04 -23.54 -33.34
N GLU A 298 25.49 -23.73 -32.14
CA GLU A 298 26.25 -24.06 -30.92
C GLU A 298 26.88 -25.46 -31.04
N ARG A 299 26.18 -26.45 -31.61
CA ARG A 299 26.77 -27.76 -31.91
C ARG A 299 27.95 -27.67 -32.86
N LEU A 300 27.85 -26.80 -33.86
CA LEU A 300 28.92 -26.59 -34.85
C LEU A 300 30.13 -25.85 -34.22
N LEU A 301 29.89 -24.85 -33.38
CA LEU A 301 30.94 -24.14 -32.62
C LEU A 301 31.63 -25.09 -31.64
N ARG A 302 30.93 -25.99 -31.00
CA ARG A 302 31.48 -27.03 -30.12
C ARG A 302 32.40 -28.00 -30.89
N ALA A 303 31.98 -28.40 -32.08
CA ALA A 303 32.79 -29.28 -32.93
C ALA A 303 34.09 -28.61 -33.44
N ILE A 304 34.08 -27.28 -33.58
CA ILE A 304 35.23 -26.53 -34.11
C ILE A 304 36.19 -26.08 -33.00
N PHE A 305 35.70 -25.62 -31.86
CA PHE A 305 36.47 -24.97 -30.79
C PHE A 305 36.74 -25.84 -29.55
N GLY A 306 36.14 -27.06 -29.49
CA GLY A 306 36.33 -27.98 -28.37
C GLY A 306 35.59 -27.56 -27.09
N GLU A 307 35.63 -28.41 -26.06
CA GLU A 307 34.82 -28.37 -24.79
C GLU A 307 34.95 -27.12 -23.90
N LYS A 308 35.46 -26.00 -24.35
CA LYS A 308 35.70 -24.81 -23.51
C LYS A 308 34.54 -23.84 -23.37
N ALA A 309 33.46 -23.99 -24.10
CA ALA A 309 32.23 -23.26 -23.82
C ALA A 309 31.49 -23.95 -22.69
N ARG A 310 31.51 -23.43 -21.47
CA ARG A 310 30.68 -23.90 -20.37
C ARG A 310 29.20 -23.82 -20.82
N GLU A 311 28.55 -24.95 -20.84
CA GLU A 311 27.13 -25.08 -21.19
C GLU A 311 26.26 -24.61 -20.04
N VAL A 312 26.25 -23.30 -19.83
CA VAL A 312 25.44 -22.69 -18.76
C VAL A 312 24.50 -21.64 -19.37
N ARG A 313 23.34 -21.53 -18.80
CA ARG A 313 22.32 -20.53 -19.12
C ARG A 313 22.29 -19.45 -18.03
N ASP A 314 22.13 -18.20 -18.43
CA ASP A 314 21.91 -17.08 -17.51
C ASP A 314 20.51 -17.18 -16.89
N THR A 315 20.43 -17.35 -15.59
CA THR A 315 19.22 -17.33 -14.77
C THR A 315 19.34 -16.32 -13.63
N SER A 316 20.10 -15.25 -13.87
CA SER A 316 20.38 -14.20 -12.89
C SER A 316 19.11 -13.46 -12.47
N LEU A 317 19.05 -13.08 -11.19
CA LEU A 317 18.00 -12.22 -10.68
C LEU A 317 18.22 -10.78 -11.17
N LYS A 318 17.26 -10.23 -11.87
CA LYS A 318 17.28 -8.86 -12.39
C LYS A 318 16.20 -8.02 -11.71
N VAL A 319 16.47 -6.71 -11.62
CA VAL A 319 15.46 -5.75 -11.11
C VAL A 319 14.25 -5.75 -12.03
N PRO A 320 13.03 -5.96 -11.51
CA PRO A 320 11.80 -5.95 -12.31
C PRO A 320 11.57 -4.61 -13.00
N HIS A 321 10.79 -4.66 -14.08
CA HIS A 321 10.43 -3.46 -14.84
C HIS A 321 9.62 -2.47 -13.99
N GLY A 322 10.04 -1.20 -14.01
CA GLY A 322 9.38 -0.12 -13.24
C GLY A 322 9.89 0.04 -11.82
N GLU A 323 10.91 -0.72 -11.41
CA GLU A 323 11.53 -0.61 -10.09
C GLU A 323 12.95 -0.07 -10.20
N SER A 324 13.34 0.72 -9.21
CA SER A 324 14.67 1.30 -9.07
C SER A 324 14.91 1.65 -7.61
N GLY A 325 16.16 1.79 -7.20
CA GLY A 325 16.43 2.17 -5.82
C GLY A 325 17.88 1.99 -5.43
N ILE A 326 18.13 1.92 -4.12
CA ILE A 326 19.44 1.74 -3.54
C ILE A 326 19.44 0.44 -2.73
N ILE A 327 20.48 -0.37 -2.90
CA ILE A 327 20.64 -1.61 -2.13
C ILE A 327 20.97 -1.26 -0.68
N VAL A 328 20.10 -1.70 0.24
CA VAL A 328 20.27 -1.47 1.69
C VAL A 328 21.02 -2.62 2.34
N ASP A 329 20.69 -3.86 1.97
CA ASP A 329 21.26 -5.06 2.56
C ASP A 329 21.24 -6.22 1.55
N ALA A 330 22.15 -7.17 1.70
CA ALA A 330 22.17 -8.41 0.95
C ALA A 330 22.55 -9.55 1.90
N LYS A 331 21.64 -10.47 2.14
CA LYS A 331 21.82 -11.61 3.04
C LYS A 331 22.03 -12.89 2.25
N VAL A 332 23.02 -13.66 2.65
CA VAL A 332 23.36 -14.93 2.03
C VAL A 332 23.18 -16.02 3.06
N PHE A 333 22.36 -16.99 2.74
CA PHE A 333 22.14 -18.20 3.54
C PHE A 333 22.72 -19.39 2.79
N THR A 334 23.51 -20.20 3.46
CA THR A 334 24.15 -21.36 2.84
C THR A 334 23.96 -22.60 3.71
N ARG A 335 23.71 -23.73 3.08
CA ARG A 335 23.62 -25.02 3.79
C ARG A 335 24.92 -25.38 4.53
N GLU A 336 26.06 -24.95 4.01
CA GLU A 336 27.37 -25.17 4.63
C GLU A 336 27.53 -24.40 5.95
N ALA A 337 26.90 -23.24 6.08
CA ALA A 337 26.88 -22.46 7.32
C ALA A 337 25.94 -23.03 8.38
N GLY A 338 25.11 -24.03 8.04
CA GLY A 338 24.14 -24.64 8.94
C GLY A 338 22.77 -23.98 8.93
N ASP A 339 22.49 -23.14 7.93
CA ASP A 339 21.18 -22.51 7.79
C ASP A 339 20.12 -23.54 7.36
N GLU A 340 18.91 -23.43 7.89
CA GLU A 340 17.78 -24.25 7.49
C GLU A 340 17.25 -23.81 6.14
N LEU A 341 17.57 -24.58 5.09
CA LEU A 341 17.12 -24.34 3.73
C LEU A 341 16.19 -25.46 3.26
N GLY A 342 15.33 -25.16 2.31
CA GLY A 342 14.42 -26.13 1.70
C GLY A 342 15.14 -27.34 1.09
N PRO A 343 14.42 -28.42 0.79
CA PRO A 343 15.00 -29.62 0.17
C PRO A 343 15.62 -29.30 -1.19
N GLY A 344 16.89 -29.69 -1.41
CA GLY A 344 17.59 -29.47 -2.69
C GLY A 344 18.13 -28.06 -2.92
N VAL A 345 17.93 -27.13 -1.99
CA VAL A 345 18.49 -25.76 -2.06
C VAL A 345 19.85 -25.73 -1.37
N ASN A 346 20.86 -25.20 -2.03
CA ASN A 346 22.23 -25.10 -1.51
C ASN A 346 22.52 -23.70 -0.96
N GLN A 347 22.00 -22.68 -1.60
CA GLN A 347 22.22 -21.29 -1.25
C GLN A 347 20.99 -20.45 -1.57
N VAL A 348 20.66 -19.49 -0.70
CA VAL A 348 19.65 -18.47 -0.90
C VAL A 348 20.25 -17.09 -0.71
N VAL A 349 19.97 -16.19 -1.61
CA VAL A 349 20.40 -14.79 -1.51
C VAL A 349 19.17 -13.89 -1.50
N ARG A 350 19.05 -13.06 -0.45
CA ARG A 350 18.02 -12.04 -0.32
C ARG A 350 18.62 -10.67 -0.45
N VAL A 351 18.10 -9.88 -1.36
CA VAL A 351 18.53 -8.51 -1.62
C VAL A 351 17.42 -7.54 -1.29
N TYR A 352 17.73 -6.49 -0.54
CA TYR A 352 16.77 -5.47 -0.11
C TYR A 352 17.03 -4.18 -0.86
N ILE A 353 16.02 -3.68 -1.60
CA ILE A 353 16.09 -2.43 -2.37
C ILE A 353 15.21 -1.39 -1.70
N ALA A 354 15.77 -0.25 -1.33
CA ALA A 354 15.03 0.88 -0.80
C ALA A 354 14.73 1.91 -1.88
N GLN A 355 13.46 2.32 -1.94
CA GLN A 355 12.98 3.40 -2.80
C GLN A 355 12.48 4.57 -1.97
N ARG A 356 12.79 5.79 -2.40
CA ARG A 356 12.17 7.01 -1.88
C ARG A 356 11.02 7.40 -2.80
N ARG A 357 9.79 7.25 -2.32
CA ARG A 357 8.60 7.58 -3.09
C ARG A 357 8.05 8.92 -2.62
N LYS A 358 8.17 9.94 -3.46
CA LYS A 358 7.52 11.24 -3.27
C LYS A 358 6.04 11.15 -3.59
N ILE A 359 5.26 12.11 -3.10
CA ILE A 359 3.86 12.21 -3.47
C ILE A 359 3.73 12.62 -4.95
N GLN A 360 2.86 11.96 -5.68
CA GLN A 360 2.66 12.20 -7.11
C GLN A 360 1.18 12.10 -7.49
N PRO A 361 0.76 12.63 -8.66
CA PRO A 361 -0.58 12.45 -9.16
C PRO A 361 -0.95 10.96 -9.26
N GLY A 362 -2.17 10.60 -8.79
CA GLY A 362 -2.64 9.23 -8.71
C GLY A 362 -2.47 8.57 -7.34
N ASP A 363 -1.67 9.13 -6.45
CA ASP A 363 -1.55 8.65 -5.07
C ASP A 363 -2.80 8.98 -4.26
N LYS A 364 -3.18 8.08 -3.35
CA LYS A 364 -4.35 8.25 -2.51
C LYS A 364 -3.98 8.91 -1.19
N MET A 365 -4.71 9.95 -0.85
CA MET A 365 -4.61 10.65 0.44
C MET A 365 -5.95 10.64 1.17
N ALA A 366 -5.90 10.80 2.48
CA ALA A 366 -7.11 10.86 3.29
C ALA A 366 -6.90 11.69 4.57
N GLY A 367 -7.99 12.24 5.09
CA GLY A 367 -8.04 12.71 6.47
C GLY A 367 -8.51 11.62 7.42
N ARG A 368 -8.73 11.98 8.70
CA ARG A 368 -9.21 11.06 9.73
C ARG A 368 -10.73 10.88 9.72
N HIS A 369 -11.48 11.71 9.00
CA HIS A 369 -12.95 11.77 8.99
C HIS A 369 -13.60 11.01 7.84
N GLY A 370 -12.92 10.03 7.26
CA GLY A 370 -13.43 9.27 6.13
C GLY A 370 -13.39 10.03 4.80
N ASN A 371 -12.81 11.23 4.75
CA ASN A 371 -12.55 11.97 3.54
C ASN A 371 -11.32 11.41 2.83
N LYS A 372 -11.54 10.78 1.70
CA LYS A 372 -10.49 10.18 0.85
C LYS A 372 -10.46 10.87 -0.50
N GLY A 373 -9.29 11.00 -1.06
CA GLY A 373 -9.14 11.57 -2.39
C GLY A 373 -7.89 11.09 -3.10
N VAL A 374 -7.87 11.25 -4.41
CA VAL A 374 -6.73 10.93 -5.25
C VAL A 374 -6.10 12.23 -5.72
N VAL A 375 -4.78 12.31 -5.65
CA VAL A 375 -4.04 13.48 -6.16
C VAL A 375 -4.26 13.62 -7.66
N SER A 376 -4.85 14.72 -8.09
CA SER A 376 -5.10 15.01 -9.50
C SER A 376 -3.92 15.69 -10.16
N ARG A 377 -3.40 16.71 -9.50
CA ARG A 377 -2.32 17.55 -10.04
C ARG A 377 -1.48 18.15 -8.90
N VAL A 378 -0.21 18.37 -9.21
CA VAL A 378 0.69 19.19 -8.39
C VAL A 378 0.88 20.51 -9.12
N LEU A 379 0.50 21.62 -8.48
CA LEU A 379 0.66 22.96 -9.04
C LEU A 379 1.94 23.62 -8.52
N PRO A 380 2.58 24.46 -9.35
CA PRO A 380 3.63 25.37 -8.89
C PRO A 380 3.13 26.23 -7.72
N GLN A 381 4.03 26.59 -6.81
CA GLN A 381 3.68 27.37 -5.63
C GLN A 381 3.05 28.73 -5.98
N GLU A 382 3.51 29.33 -7.09
CA GLU A 382 3.06 30.62 -7.59
C GLU A 382 1.61 30.63 -8.06
N ASP A 383 1.13 29.48 -8.59
CA ASP A 383 -0.22 29.33 -9.14
C ASP A 383 -1.26 28.96 -8.09
N MET A 384 -0.82 28.61 -6.88
CA MET A 384 -1.73 28.24 -5.80
C MET A 384 -2.46 29.45 -5.23
N PRO A 385 -3.72 29.31 -4.79
CA PRO A 385 -4.40 30.34 -4.02
C PRO A 385 -3.61 30.67 -2.74
N PHE A 386 -3.57 31.95 -2.37
CA PHE A 386 -2.80 32.39 -1.22
C PHE A 386 -3.60 33.32 -0.29
N LEU A 387 -3.20 33.34 0.98
CA LEU A 387 -3.74 34.19 2.03
C LEU A 387 -3.27 35.65 1.86
N PRO A 388 -3.91 36.64 2.55
CA PRO A 388 -3.50 38.03 2.49
C PRO A 388 -2.08 38.31 2.96
N ASP A 389 -1.51 37.41 3.76
CA ASP A 389 -0.11 37.47 4.22
C ASP A 389 0.90 36.91 3.21
N GLY A 390 0.41 36.43 2.05
CA GLY A 390 1.23 35.84 0.99
C GLY A 390 1.49 34.33 1.17
N THR A 391 0.96 33.67 2.20
CA THR A 391 1.13 32.23 2.42
C THR A 391 0.26 31.45 1.44
N PRO A 392 0.84 30.61 0.55
CA PRO A 392 0.08 29.79 -0.37
C PRO A 392 -0.58 28.62 0.35
N LEU A 393 -1.74 28.17 -0.16
CA LEU A 393 -2.35 26.94 0.32
C LEU A 393 -1.51 25.72 -0.09
N ASP A 394 -1.54 24.71 0.74
CA ASP A 394 -0.88 23.42 0.47
C ASP A 394 -1.78 22.45 -0.28
N ILE A 395 -3.05 22.41 0.10
CA ILE A 395 -4.07 21.53 -0.49
C ILE A 395 -5.34 22.32 -0.75
N VAL A 396 -5.99 22.04 -1.88
CA VAL A 396 -7.31 22.56 -2.21
C VAL A 396 -8.29 21.39 -2.37
N LEU A 397 -9.32 21.39 -1.54
CA LEU A 397 -10.36 20.38 -1.50
C LEU A 397 -11.69 20.90 -2.03
N ASN A 398 -12.47 20.00 -2.62
CA ASN A 398 -13.80 20.32 -3.09
C ASN A 398 -14.80 20.38 -1.90
N PRO A 399 -15.49 21.49 -1.69
CA PRO A 399 -16.49 21.62 -0.62
C PRO A 399 -17.70 20.70 -0.81
N LEU A 400 -18.02 20.27 -2.04
CA LEU A 400 -19.13 19.35 -2.31
C LEU A 400 -18.96 17.96 -1.65
N GLY A 401 -17.72 17.59 -1.34
CA GLY A 401 -17.41 16.33 -0.64
C GLY A 401 -17.83 16.29 0.83
N VAL A 402 -18.26 17.41 1.43
CA VAL A 402 -18.60 17.47 2.87
C VAL A 402 -20.09 17.24 3.14
N PRO A 403 -21.05 17.95 2.50
CA PRO A 403 -22.46 17.92 2.91
C PRO A 403 -23.12 16.53 2.76
N SER A 404 -22.91 15.87 1.62
CA SER A 404 -23.54 14.58 1.35
C SER A 404 -23.01 13.44 2.23
N ARG A 405 -21.80 13.60 2.76
CA ARG A 405 -21.12 12.58 3.59
C ARG A 405 -21.31 12.77 5.08
N MET A 406 -21.87 13.90 5.49
CA MET A 406 -22.18 14.20 6.89
C MET A 406 -20.98 14.06 7.84
N ASN A 407 -19.76 14.31 7.37
CA ASN A 407 -18.54 14.30 8.17
C ASN A 407 -18.08 15.71 8.54
N ILE A 408 -18.90 16.38 9.32
CA ILE A 408 -18.68 17.78 9.75
C ILE A 408 -17.47 17.92 10.67
N GLY A 409 -17.07 16.87 11.36
CA GLY A 409 -15.88 16.86 12.22
C GLY A 409 -14.61 17.36 11.51
N GLN A 410 -14.46 17.12 10.21
CA GLN A 410 -13.33 17.67 9.44
C GLN A 410 -13.33 19.20 9.37
N VAL A 411 -14.49 19.85 9.30
CA VAL A 411 -14.60 21.31 9.28
C VAL A 411 -14.28 21.89 10.65
N LEU A 412 -14.74 21.25 11.71
CA LEU A 412 -14.40 21.63 13.09
C LEU A 412 -12.89 21.48 13.35
N GLU A 413 -12.28 20.40 12.86
CA GLU A 413 -10.81 20.21 12.88
C GLU A 413 -10.08 21.33 12.15
N VAL A 414 -10.54 21.74 10.97
CA VAL A 414 -9.96 22.85 10.18
C VAL A 414 -9.93 24.13 11.00
N HIS A 415 -11.06 24.51 11.59
CA HIS A 415 -11.20 25.73 12.36
C HIS A 415 -10.32 25.72 13.62
N LEU A 416 -10.42 24.65 14.40
CA LEU A 416 -9.63 24.51 15.63
C LEU A 416 -8.13 24.41 15.31
N GLY A 417 -7.75 23.69 14.25
CA GLY A 417 -6.37 23.56 13.78
C GLY A 417 -5.76 24.90 13.37
N TYR A 418 -6.54 25.78 12.73
CA TYR A 418 -6.06 27.12 12.37
C TYR A 418 -5.82 28.00 13.60
N ALA A 419 -6.77 28.01 14.55
CA ALA A 419 -6.62 28.72 15.81
C ALA A 419 -5.42 28.18 16.62
N ALA A 420 -5.32 26.87 16.77
CA ALA A 420 -4.27 26.21 17.54
C ALA A 420 -2.87 26.47 16.94
N LYS A 421 -2.73 26.41 15.62
CA LYS A 421 -1.45 26.72 14.94
C LYS A 421 -1.02 28.17 15.16
N THR A 422 -1.97 29.12 15.08
CA THR A 422 -1.69 30.55 15.28
C THR A 422 -1.31 30.86 16.74
N LEU A 423 -1.94 30.20 17.71
CA LEU A 423 -1.66 30.35 19.13
C LEU A 423 -0.47 29.49 19.62
N GLY A 424 0.03 28.59 18.80
CA GLY A 424 1.11 27.66 19.17
C GLY A 424 0.67 26.55 20.12
N TRP A 425 -0.62 26.17 20.10
CA TRP A 425 -1.17 25.12 20.96
C TRP A 425 -1.15 23.75 20.27
N LYS A 426 -1.02 22.69 21.08
CA LYS A 426 -1.51 21.35 20.79
C LYS A 426 -2.80 21.13 21.57
N VAL A 427 -3.85 20.68 20.90
CA VAL A 427 -5.19 20.55 21.48
C VAL A 427 -5.59 19.10 21.53
N ALA A 428 -5.98 18.63 22.72
CA ALA A 428 -6.57 17.31 22.90
C ALA A 428 -8.10 17.46 23.03
N THR A 429 -8.83 16.84 22.12
CA THR A 429 -10.30 16.78 22.10
C THR A 429 -10.76 15.34 22.29
N PRO A 430 -10.90 14.86 23.54
CA PRO A 430 -11.33 13.49 23.81
C PRO A 430 -12.69 13.19 23.18
N ILE A 431 -12.92 11.94 22.81
CA ILE A 431 -14.20 11.47 22.29
C ILE A 431 -15.27 11.66 23.39
N PHE A 432 -16.43 12.21 23.01
CA PHE A 432 -17.58 12.52 23.88
C PHE A 432 -17.36 13.60 24.95
N ASP A 433 -16.16 14.18 25.03
CA ASP A 433 -15.83 15.29 25.92
C ASP A 433 -14.86 16.25 25.19
N GLY A 434 -15.22 16.60 23.97
CA GLY A 434 -14.41 17.46 23.10
C GLY A 434 -14.81 18.94 23.14
N ALA A 435 -14.08 19.76 22.37
CA ALA A 435 -14.35 21.17 22.24
C ALA A 435 -15.74 21.41 21.62
N THR A 436 -16.50 22.35 22.20
CA THR A 436 -17.79 22.80 21.68
C THR A 436 -17.62 23.88 20.61
N ASP A 437 -18.69 24.18 19.86
CA ASP A 437 -18.69 25.27 18.86
C ASP A 437 -18.33 26.64 19.48
N LYS A 438 -18.68 26.85 20.77
CA LYS A 438 -18.34 28.07 21.52
C LYS A 438 -16.86 28.14 21.78
N ASP A 439 -16.24 27.05 22.23
CA ASP A 439 -14.80 26.97 22.50
C ASP A 439 -13.99 27.23 21.22
N ILE A 440 -14.43 26.68 20.10
CA ILE A 440 -13.79 26.91 18.78
C ILE A 440 -13.91 28.36 18.37
N THR A 441 -15.08 28.98 18.54
CA THR A 441 -15.31 30.39 18.20
C THR A 441 -14.48 31.33 19.09
N GLU A 442 -14.36 31.01 20.37
CA GLU A 442 -13.52 31.73 21.32
C GLU A 442 -12.03 31.60 20.95
N ALA A 443 -11.57 30.39 20.62
CA ALA A 443 -10.19 30.16 20.18
C ALA A 443 -9.85 30.92 18.91
N LEU A 444 -10.75 30.95 17.90
CA LEU A 444 -10.58 31.74 16.68
C LEU A 444 -10.50 33.24 16.99
N THR A 445 -11.34 33.72 17.90
CA THR A 445 -11.35 35.12 18.33
C THR A 445 -10.05 35.50 19.07
N GLN A 446 -9.56 34.61 19.95
CA GLN A 446 -8.28 34.80 20.64
C GLN A 446 -7.08 34.82 19.69
N ALA A 447 -7.16 34.01 18.63
CA ALA A 447 -6.16 33.99 17.55
C ALA A 447 -6.22 35.22 16.62
N GLY A 448 -7.22 36.10 16.79
CA GLY A 448 -7.44 37.25 15.92
C GLY A 448 -7.95 36.90 14.51
N LEU A 449 -8.54 35.70 14.37
CA LEU A 449 -9.11 35.19 13.12
C LEU A 449 -10.63 35.49 13.04
N ASP A 450 -11.20 35.33 11.85
CA ASP A 450 -12.65 35.47 11.67
C ASP A 450 -13.38 34.37 12.49
N PRO A 451 -14.35 34.72 13.35
CA PRO A 451 -15.12 33.77 14.14
C PRO A 451 -15.81 32.67 13.31
N GLN A 452 -16.03 32.93 12.03
CA GLN A 452 -16.60 31.96 11.09
C GLN A 452 -15.53 31.02 10.46
N GLY A 453 -14.24 31.19 10.79
CA GLY A 453 -13.14 30.40 10.24
C GLY A 453 -12.91 30.60 8.74
N LYS A 454 -13.36 31.72 8.18
CA LYS A 454 -13.23 32.03 6.74
C LYS A 454 -12.21 33.13 6.49
N SER A 455 -11.39 32.96 5.47
CA SER A 455 -10.35 33.91 5.07
C SER A 455 -10.55 34.38 3.63
N TRP A 456 -10.06 35.58 3.33
CA TRP A 456 -9.95 36.02 1.95
C TRP A 456 -8.79 35.31 1.27
N LEU A 457 -9.01 34.82 0.07
CA LEU A 457 -7.96 34.23 -0.76
C LEU A 457 -7.79 35.05 -2.04
N TYR A 458 -6.60 34.98 -2.58
CA TYR A 458 -6.19 35.57 -3.84
C TYR A 458 -5.77 34.47 -4.82
N ASP A 459 -6.09 34.65 -6.09
CA ASP A 459 -5.64 33.71 -7.14
C ASP A 459 -4.14 33.94 -7.42
N GLY A 460 -3.33 32.88 -7.33
CA GLY A 460 -1.90 32.94 -7.58
C GLY A 460 -1.51 33.39 -8.96
N ARG A 461 -2.35 33.13 -9.98
CA ARG A 461 -2.09 33.45 -11.38
C ARG A 461 -2.45 34.86 -11.76
N THR A 462 -3.58 35.36 -11.25
CA THR A 462 -4.10 36.71 -11.60
C THR A 462 -3.78 37.74 -10.54
N GLY A 463 -3.55 37.33 -9.29
CA GLY A 463 -3.40 38.22 -8.14
C GLY A 463 -4.72 38.84 -7.68
N GLU A 464 -5.84 38.47 -8.29
CA GLU A 464 -7.16 39.00 -7.94
C GLU A 464 -7.74 38.27 -6.73
N ARG A 465 -8.53 39.01 -5.95
CA ARG A 465 -9.22 38.43 -4.79
C ARG A 465 -10.45 37.67 -5.25
N PHE A 466 -10.70 36.50 -4.65
CA PHE A 466 -11.93 35.73 -4.87
C PHE A 466 -13.17 36.50 -4.33
N ASP A 467 -14.31 36.27 -4.95
CA ASP A 467 -15.57 36.98 -4.63
C ASP A 467 -16.07 36.66 -3.20
N ASN A 468 -15.81 35.45 -2.72
CA ASN A 468 -16.27 34.98 -1.43
C ASN A 468 -15.10 34.58 -0.50
N LYS A 469 -15.32 34.71 0.80
CA LYS A 469 -14.41 34.15 1.80
C LYS A 469 -14.46 32.62 1.75
N VAL A 470 -13.30 31.98 1.89
CA VAL A 470 -13.10 30.54 1.85
C VAL A 470 -12.77 30.02 3.23
N THR A 471 -13.25 28.84 3.58
CA THR A 471 -12.85 28.13 4.79
C THR A 471 -11.41 27.64 4.61
N VAL A 472 -10.51 28.11 5.46
CA VAL A 472 -9.09 27.78 5.44
C VAL A 472 -8.64 27.38 6.82
N GLY A 473 -7.76 26.39 6.94
CA GLY A 473 -7.16 26.02 8.20
C GLY A 473 -6.28 24.79 8.09
N TYR A 474 -5.78 24.30 9.23
CA TYR A 474 -4.91 23.14 9.27
C TYR A 474 -5.69 21.88 9.53
N VAL A 475 -5.43 20.86 8.71
CA VAL A 475 -5.99 19.52 8.81
C VAL A 475 -4.88 18.50 8.81
N TYR A 476 -5.10 17.41 9.53
CA TYR A 476 -4.18 16.29 9.55
C TYR A 476 -4.46 15.35 8.38
N PHE A 477 -3.54 15.30 7.42
CA PHE A 477 -3.68 14.48 6.21
C PHE A 477 -2.69 13.32 6.19
N LEU A 478 -3.18 12.16 5.76
CA LEU A 478 -2.45 10.89 5.68
C LEU A 478 -2.16 10.54 4.23
N LYS A 479 -0.99 9.99 3.96
CA LYS A 479 -0.67 9.28 2.71
C LYS A 479 -1.02 7.81 2.90
N LEU A 480 -1.83 7.24 2.01
CA LEU A 480 -2.25 5.85 2.11
C LEU A 480 -1.36 4.92 1.29
N HIS A 481 -1.35 3.64 1.63
CA HIS A 481 -0.55 2.60 0.95
C HIS A 481 -1.10 2.19 -0.43
N HIS A 482 -1.91 3.06 -1.05
CA HIS A 482 -2.41 2.90 -2.42
C HIS A 482 -1.66 3.86 -3.34
N LEU A 483 -0.40 3.53 -3.63
CA LEU A 483 0.48 4.34 -4.45
C LEU A 483 0.33 3.97 -5.93
N VAL A 484 0.41 4.97 -6.81
CA VAL A 484 0.25 4.75 -8.26
C VAL A 484 1.34 3.86 -8.84
N ASP A 485 2.58 3.95 -8.32
CA ASP A 485 3.71 3.16 -8.81
C ASP A 485 3.46 1.64 -8.68
N ASP A 486 2.73 1.23 -7.65
CA ASP A 486 2.38 -0.17 -7.44
C ASP A 486 1.26 -0.67 -8.37
N LYS A 487 0.47 0.26 -8.93
CA LYS A 487 -0.73 -0.03 -9.74
C LYS A 487 -0.56 0.25 -11.23
N ILE A 488 0.31 1.18 -11.61
CA ILE A 488 0.58 1.50 -13.01
C ILE A 488 1.22 0.29 -13.71
N HIS A 489 0.64 -0.12 -14.80
CA HIS A 489 1.10 -1.27 -15.56
C HIS A 489 0.78 -1.12 -17.04
N ALA A 490 1.73 -1.52 -17.89
CA ALA A 490 1.57 -1.59 -19.34
C ALA A 490 2.23 -2.85 -19.87
N ARG A 491 1.69 -3.39 -20.96
CA ARG A 491 2.21 -4.59 -21.62
C ARG A 491 2.15 -4.42 -23.12
N SER A 492 3.19 -4.84 -23.82
CA SER A 492 3.18 -5.07 -25.26
C SER A 492 3.09 -6.56 -25.57
N THR A 493 4.12 -7.32 -25.24
CA THR A 493 4.20 -8.78 -25.30
C THR A 493 4.64 -9.30 -23.93
N GLY A 494 4.27 -10.53 -23.59
CA GLY A 494 4.60 -11.12 -22.29
C GLY A 494 4.13 -12.58 -22.23
N PRO A 495 4.10 -13.20 -21.05
CA PRO A 495 3.74 -14.59 -20.88
C PRO A 495 2.26 -14.86 -21.18
N TYR A 496 1.97 -16.06 -21.65
CA TYR A 496 0.64 -16.54 -22.01
C TYR A 496 0.31 -17.84 -21.28
N SER A 497 -0.99 -18.08 -21.03
CA SER A 497 -1.47 -19.35 -20.49
C SER A 497 -1.14 -20.52 -21.43
N LEU A 498 -0.79 -21.68 -20.88
CA LEU A 498 -0.45 -22.85 -21.69
C LEU A 498 -1.66 -23.47 -22.40
N VAL A 499 -2.83 -23.45 -21.78
CA VAL A 499 -4.03 -24.09 -22.32
C VAL A 499 -4.79 -23.17 -23.28
N THR A 500 -5.15 -21.99 -22.81
CA THR A 500 -5.97 -21.04 -23.57
C THR A 500 -5.19 -20.15 -24.51
N GLN A 501 -3.86 -20.07 -24.37
CA GLN A 501 -2.98 -19.15 -25.09
C GLN A 501 -3.35 -17.67 -24.93
N GLN A 502 -4.10 -17.34 -23.89
CA GLN A 502 -4.45 -15.97 -23.53
C GLN A 502 -3.35 -15.32 -22.69
N PRO A 503 -3.20 -13.98 -22.73
CA PRO A 503 -2.30 -13.28 -21.82
C PRO A 503 -2.64 -13.58 -20.36
N LEU A 504 -1.62 -13.78 -19.52
CA LEU A 504 -1.82 -13.89 -18.07
C LEU A 504 -2.36 -12.57 -17.50
N GLY A 505 -3.03 -12.62 -16.36
CA GLY A 505 -3.52 -11.44 -15.63
C GLY A 505 -2.52 -10.94 -14.60
N GLY A 506 -2.71 -9.68 -14.13
CA GLY A 506 -1.97 -9.10 -13.02
C GLY A 506 -0.61 -8.47 -13.39
N LYS A 507 -0.23 -7.43 -12.65
CA LYS A 507 1.04 -6.70 -12.82
C LYS A 507 2.25 -7.59 -12.53
N ALA A 508 2.19 -8.40 -11.47
CA ALA A 508 3.29 -9.26 -11.03
C ALA A 508 3.70 -10.30 -12.08
N GLN A 509 2.77 -10.74 -12.93
CA GLN A 509 3.00 -11.70 -14.01
C GLN A 509 3.23 -11.02 -15.37
N PHE A 510 3.46 -9.71 -15.38
CA PHE A 510 3.51 -8.92 -16.62
C PHE A 510 2.32 -9.20 -17.54
N GLY A 511 1.11 -9.26 -16.93
CA GLY A 511 -0.13 -9.65 -17.56
C GLY A 511 -0.79 -8.55 -18.37
N GLY A 512 -1.83 -8.93 -19.12
CA GLY A 512 -2.68 -8.01 -19.87
C GLY A 512 -3.87 -7.52 -19.06
N GLN A 513 -4.58 -6.52 -19.59
CA GLN A 513 -5.84 -6.05 -19.04
C GLN A 513 -6.96 -7.02 -19.40
N ARG A 514 -7.89 -7.24 -18.46
CA ARG A 514 -9.09 -8.03 -18.73
C ARG A 514 -10.08 -7.19 -19.54
N PHE A 515 -10.48 -7.69 -20.69
CA PHE A 515 -11.57 -7.13 -21.48
C PHE A 515 -12.81 -7.99 -21.24
N GLY A 516 -13.64 -7.57 -20.30
CA GLY A 516 -14.79 -8.33 -19.84
C GLY A 516 -15.96 -8.34 -20.82
N GLU A 517 -17.04 -9.05 -20.48
CA GLU A 517 -18.23 -9.17 -21.30
C GLU A 517 -18.94 -7.82 -21.52
N MET A 518 -19.00 -6.98 -20.46
CA MET A 518 -19.63 -5.66 -20.56
C MET A 518 -18.86 -4.71 -21.51
N GLU A 519 -17.53 -4.77 -21.54
CA GLU A 519 -16.69 -4.01 -22.46
C GLU A 519 -16.90 -4.46 -23.91
N VAL A 520 -17.13 -5.76 -24.13
CA VAL A 520 -17.53 -6.31 -25.44
C VAL A 520 -18.86 -5.70 -25.87
N TRP A 521 -19.87 -5.65 -25.00
CA TRP A 521 -21.15 -5.03 -25.31
C TRP A 521 -21.03 -3.55 -25.65
N ALA A 522 -20.12 -2.83 -24.99
CA ALA A 522 -19.85 -1.43 -25.31
C ALA A 522 -19.31 -1.26 -26.74
N LEU A 523 -18.38 -2.10 -27.17
CA LEU A 523 -17.88 -2.08 -28.55
C LEU A 523 -18.95 -2.49 -29.59
N GLU A 524 -19.80 -3.44 -29.25
CA GLU A 524 -20.95 -3.81 -30.08
C GLU A 524 -21.92 -2.64 -30.23
N ALA A 525 -22.21 -1.92 -29.16
CA ALA A 525 -23.07 -0.74 -29.18
C ALA A 525 -22.51 0.40 -30.06
N TYR A 526 -21.18 0.55 -30.11
CA TYR A 526 -20.51 1.51 -31.01
C TYR A 526 -20.40 0.99 -32.45
N GLY A 527 -20.71 -0.28 -32.73
CA GLY A 527 -20.54 -0.88 -34.04
C GLY A 527 -19.07 -1.06 -34.46
N ALA A 528 -18.14 -1.10 -33.50
CA ALA A 528 -16.70 -1.19 -33.73
C ALA A 528 -16.26 -2.65 -33.95
N ALA A 529 -16.75 -3.32 -35.02
CA ALA A 529 -16.55 -4.74 -35.29
C ALA A 529 -15.07 -5.11 -35.51
N TYR A 530 -14.31 -4.28 -36.24
CA TYR A 530 -12.89 -4.55 -36.50
C TYR A 530 -12.04 -4.46 -35.24
N THR A 531 -12.31 -3.46 -34.36
CA THR A 531 -11.63 -3.31 -33.08
C THR A 531 -11.91 -4.50 -32.17
N LEU A 532 -13.16 -4.94 -32.09
CA LEU A 532 -13.55 -6.11 -31.32
C LEU A 532 -12.85 -7.37 -31.83
N GLN A 533 -12.84 -7.61 -33.16
CA GLN A 533 -12.14 -8.73 -33.76
C GLN A 533 -10.64 -8.72 -33.45
N GLU A 534 -10.00 -7.57 -33.51
CA GLU A 534 -8.58 -7.42 -33.18
C GLU A 534 -8.30 -7.76 -31.71
N ILE A 535 -9.12 -7.29 -30.78
CA ILE A 535 -8.99 -7.57 -29.33
C ILE A 535 -9.17 -9.06 -29.06
N LEU A 536 -10.14 -9.72 -29.68
CA LEU A 536 -10.45 -11.13 -29.46
C LEU A 536 -9.46 -12.11 -30.10
N THR A 537 -8.69 -11.69 -31.11
CA THR A 537 -7.81 -12.56 -31.89
C THR A 537 -6.34 -12.22 -31.74
N VAL A 538 -5.84 -11.28 -32.53
CA VAL A 538 -4.40 -10.97 -32.63
C VAL A 538 -3.80 -10.36 -31.36
N LYS A 539 -4.61 -9.76 -30.50
CA LYS A 539 -4.18 -9.24 -29.17
C LYS A 539 -4.35 -10.26 -28.04
N SER A 540 -5.01 -11.39 -28.28
CA SER A 540 -5.33 -12.37 -27.25
C SER A 540 -4.73 -13.75 -27.59
N ASP A 541 -5.47 -14.64 -28.23
CA ASP A 541 -5.17 -16.07 -28.30
C ASP A 541 -4.88 -16.63 -29.72
N ASP A 542 -4.82 -15.79 -30.73
CA ASP A 542 -4.34 -16.20 -32.06
C ASP A 542 -2.80 -16.22 -32.10
N VAL A 543 -2.20 -17.40 -31.94
CA VAL A 543 -0.74 -17.57 -31.81
C VAL A 543 0.02 -17.09 -33.06
N THR A 544 -0.42 -17.55 -34.24
CA THR A 544 0.17 -17.18 -35.53
C THR A 544 -0.07 -15.71 -35.87
N GLY A 545 -1.28 -15.23 -35.65
CA GLY A 545 -1.67 -13.85 -35.91
C GLY A 545 -0.89 -12.85 -35.04
N ARG A 546 -0.58 -13.18 -33.78
CA ARG A 546 0.23 -12.33 -32.90
C ARG A 546 1.64 -12.08 -33.47
N VAL A 547 2.32 -13.14 -33.87
CA VAL A 547 3.69 -13.05 -34.40
C VAL A 547 3.71 -12.24 -35.69
N GLN A 548 2.81 -12.56 -36.62
CA GLN A 548 2.70 -11.85 -37.90
C GLN A 548 2.32 -10.37 -37.72
N THR A 549 1.44 -10.08 -36.78
CA THR A 549 1.04 -8.69 -36.44
C THR A 549 2.22 -7.90 -35.87
N TYR A 550 2.96 -8.47 -34.93
CA TYR A 550 4.14 -7.84 -34.37
C TYR A 550 5.21 -7.58 -35.43
N GLU A 551 5.48 -8.56 -36.29
CA GLU A 551 6.39 -8.42 -37.40
C GLU A 551 5.96 -7.32 -38.40
N ALA A 552 4.65 -7.29 -38.75
CA ALA A 552 4.08 -6.26 -39.62
C ALA A 552 4.21 -4.85 -39.04
N ILE A 553 3.95 -4.67 -37.72
CA ILE A 553 4.12 -3.39 -37.02
C ILE A 553 5.58 -2.93 -37.06
N VAL A 554 6.54 -3.83 -36.74
CA VAL A 554 7.98 -3.52 -36.77
C VAL A 554 8.45 -3.13 -38.17
N LYS A 555 7.95 -3.82 -39.21
CA LYS A 555 8.30 -3.55 -40.62
C LYS A 555 7.48 -2.39 -41.24
N GLY A 556 6.48 -1.85 -40.54
CA GLY A 556 5.60 -0.79 -41.05
C GLY A 556 4.61 -1.26 -42.13
N HIS A 557 4.25 -2.54 -42.13
CA HIS A 557 3.25 -3.12 -43.04
C HIS A 557 1.86 -3.13 -42.40
N ASN A 558 0.82 -3.32 -43.23
CA ASN A 558 -0.55 -3.49 -42.74
C ASN A 558 -0.68 -4.82 -41.96
N VAL A 559 -1.49 -4.79 -40.91
CA VAL A 559 -1.79 -5.97 -40.08
C VAL A 559 -2.51 -7.02 -40.95
N PRO A 560 -2.07 -8.31 -40.92
CA PRO A 560 -2.72 -9.37 -41.65
C PRO A 560 -4.13 -9.67 -41.13
N THR A 561 -4.91 -10.41 -41.90
CA THR A 561 -6.25 -10.88 -41.48
C THR A 561 -6.10 -11.83 -40.28
N PRO A 562 -6.92 -11.65 -39.22
CA PRO A 562 -6.87 -12.52 -38.03
C PRO A 562 -7.23 -13.97 -38.36
N GLY A 563 -6.60 -14.89 -37.63
CA GLY A 563 -6.90 -16.32 -37.69
C GLY A 563 -8.04 -16.75 -36.74
N VAL A 564 -8.09 -18.03 -36.44
CA VAL A 564 -9.07 -18.62 -35.50
C VAL A 564 -8.49 -18.63 -34.10
N PRO A 565 -9.22 -18.14 -33.08
CA PRO A 565 -8.77 -18.15 -31.69
C PRO A 565 -8.51 -19.58 -31.17
N GLU A 566 -7.41 -19.77 -30.42
CA GLU A 566 -7.11 -21.08 -29.81
C GLU A 566 -8.16 -21.51 -28.78
N SER A 567 -8.73 -20.57 -28.02
CA SER A 567 -9.83 -20.85 -27.08
C SER A 567 -11.07 -21.45 -27.79
N PHE A 568 -11.35 -21.03 -29.00
CA PHE A 568 -12.42 -21.64 -29.81
C PHE A 568 -12.09 -23.07 -30.21
N LYS A 569 -10.84 -23.36 -30.59
CA LYS A 569 -10.40 -24.74 -30.90
C LYS A 569 -10.50 -25.65 -29.67
N VAL A 570 -10.10 -25.15 -28.50
CA VAL A 570 -10.25 -25.86 -27.22
C VAL A 570 -11.70 -26.15 -26.92
N LEU A 571 -12.60 -25.17 -27.05
CA LEU A 571 -14.04 -25.35 -26.84
C LEU A 571 -14.63 -26.44 -27.77
N VAL A 572 -14.28 -26.42 -29.06
CA VAL A 572 -14.73 -27.45 -30.00
C VAL A 572 -14.25 -28.84 -29.58
N LYS A 573 -12.98 -28.97 -29.15
CA LYS A 573 -12.42 -30.25 -28.66
C LYS A 573 -13.08 -30.72 -27.37
N GLU A 574 -13.37 -29.80 -26.42
CA GLU A 574 -14.09 -30.14 -25.20
C GLU A 574 -15.52 -30.64 -25.50
N LEU A 575 -16.23 -29.97 -26.37
CA LEU A 575 -17.57 -30.42 -26.79
C LEU A 575 -17.53 -31.77 -27.52
N GLN A 576 -16.53 -32.00 -28.39
CA GLN A 576 -16.31 -33.32 -29.03
C GLN A 576 -16.01 -34.41 -28.00
N SER A 577 -15.28 -34.07 -26.89
CA SER A 577 -15.02 -35.02 -25.79
C SER A 577 -16.30 -35.45 -25.06
N LEU A 578 -17.33 -34.62 -25.08
CA LEU A 578 -18.68 -34.93 -24.58
C LEU A 578 -19.54 -35.71 -25.56
N CYS A 579 -18.95 -36.23 -26.61
CA CYS A 579 -19.64 -36.97 -27.70
C CYS A 579 -20.63 -36.12 -28.51
N LEU A 580 -20.41 -34.80 -28.59
CA LEU A 580 -21.15 -33.90 -29.46
C LEU A 580 -20.41 -33.77 -30.80
N ASP A 581 -21.12 -33.95 -31.93
CA ASP A 581 -20.52 -33.71 -33.23
C ASP A 581 -20.69 -32.23 -33.63
N ILE A 582 -19.58 -31.48 -33.52
CA ILE A 582 -19.51 -30.08 -33.88
C ILE A 582 -18.66 -29.93 -35.12
N GLN A 583 -19.22 -29.33 -36.13
CA GLN A 583 -18.58 -29.06 -37.40
C GLN A 583 -18.68 -27.58 -37.73
N VAL A 584 -17.56 -26.97 -38.11
CA VAL A 584 -17.51 -25.60 -38.63
C VAL A 584 -17.66 -25.66 -40.14
N LEU A 585 -18.69 -25.01 -40.66
CA LEU A 585 -19.02 -25.01 -42.10
C LEU A 585 -18.75 -23.62 -42.69
N ASP A 586 -18.25 -23.58 -43.93
CA ASP A 586 -18.15 -22.37 -44.73
C ASP A 586 -19.54 -21.97 -45.30
N GLU A 587 -19.66 -20.77 -45.88
CA GLU A 587 -20.88 -20.28 -46.53
C GLU A 587 -21.41 -21.26 -47.61
N ASP A 588 -20.51 -21.99 -48.25
CA ASP A 588 -20.83 -23.01 -49.27
C ASP A 588 -21.20 -24.39 -48.67
N GLY A 589 -21.20 -24.52 -47.34
CA GLY A 589 -21.53 -25.77 -46.62
C GLY A 589 -20.38 -26.79 -46.57
N ASN A 590 -19.17 -26.42 -46.94
CA ASN A 590 -18.00 -27.28 -46.80
C ASN A 590 -17.46 -27.23 -45.37
N GLN A 591 -17.00 -28.37 -44.86
CA GLN A 591 -16.42 -28.48 -43.55
C GLN A 591 -15.03 -27.84 -43.53
N ILE A 592 -14.81 -26.87 -42.60
CA ILE A 592 -13.51 -26.27 -42.32
C ILE A 592 -12.82 -27.14 -41.29
N GLU A 593 -11.71 -27.77 -41.66
CA GLU A 593 -10.86 -28.48 -40.69
C GLU A 593 -10.03 -27.47 -39.89
N LEU A 594 -10.26 -27.42 -38.58
CA LEU A 594 -9.47 -26.65 -37.63
C LEU A 594 -8.15 -27.40 -37.35
N LYS A 595 -7.22 -27.44 -38.33
CA LYS A 595 -5.89 -28.06 -38.14
C LYS A 595 -4.95 -27.16 -37.35
N GLU A 596 -4.08 -27.78 -36.57
CA GLU A 596 -2.85 -27.15 -36.12
C GLU A 596 -1.95 -26.92 -37.35
N ASP A 597 -1.46 -25.71 -37.54
CA ASP A 597 -0.46 -25.42 -38.58
C ASP A 597 0.85 -26.12 -38.21
N GLU A 598 1.09 -27.30 -38.82
CA GLU A 598 2.37 -28.04 -38.66
C GLU A 598 3.61 -27.26 -39.12
N ASN A 599 3.41 -26.13 -39.78
CA ASN A 599 4.46 -25.23 -40.29
C ASN A 599 4.62 -23.94 -39.48
N ALA A 600 3.99 -23.82 -38.31
CA ALA A 600 4.29 -22.69 -37.42
C ALA A 600 5.76 -22.78 -37.01
N PRO A 601 6.57 -21.73 -37.24
CA PRO A 601 7.96 -21.74 -36.78
C PRO A 601 7.99 -22.00 -35.29
N ASP A 602 8.98 -22.75 -34.83
CA ASP A 602 9.24 -23.16 -33.41
C ASP A 602 9.33 -22.01 -32.39
N SER A 603 8.69 -20.87 -32.66
CA SER A 603 8.49 -19.77 -31.68
C SER A 603 7.79 -20.23 -30.38
N PHE A 604 7.10 -21.39 -30.46
CA PHE A 604 6.50 -22.05 -29.30
C PHE A 604 7.53 -22.48 -28.25
N ASN A 605 8.75 -22.80 -28.66
CA ASN A 605 9.80 -23.19 -27.73
C ASN A 605 10.46 -21.98 -27.03
N LEU A 606 10.61 -20.82 -27.70
CA LEU A 606 11.18 -19.63 -27.05
C LEU A 606 10.26 -19.04 -26.00
N ALA A 607 8.98 -18.85 -26.33
CA ALA A 607 7.98 -18.35 -25.36
C ALA A 607 7.71 -19.33 -24.21
N ARG A 608 7.83 -20.65 -24.46
CA ARG A 608 7.71 -21.69 -23.44
C ARG A 608 8.92 -21.73 -22.50
N MET A 609 10.10 -21.47 -23.04
CA MET A 609 11.34 -21.40 -22.26
C MET A 609 11.34 -20.14 -21.38
N ASP A 610 10.94 -18.98 -21.89
CA ASP A 610 10.85 -17.73 -21.11
C ASP A 610 9.75 -17.82 -20.03
N ALA A 611 8.62 -18.47 -20.30
CA ALA A 611 7.53 -18.66 -19.33
C ALA A 611 7.86 -19.70 -18.25
N GLU A 612 8.64 -20.74 -18.56
CA GLU A 612 9.11 -21.73 -17.56
C GLU A 612 10.20 -21.13 -16.65
N ASP A 613 11.04 -20.24 -17.18
CA ASP A 613 12.05 -19.56 -16.36
C ASP A 613 11.47 -18.47 -15.46
N ASP A 614 10.49 -17.70 -15.94
CA ASP A 614 9.79 -16.71 -15.12
C ASP A 614 8.94 -17.36 -14.01
N ARG A 615 8.43 -18.57 -14.21
CA ARG A 615 7.75 -19.35 -13.17
C ARG A 615 8.70 -19.87 -12.10
N ARG A 616 9.94 -20.26 -12.49
CA ARG A 616 10.93 -20.77 -11.53
C ARG A 616 11.51 -19.68 -10.64
N SER A 617 11.50 -18.43 -11.09
CA SER A 617 11.98 -17.30 -10.29
C SER A 617 10.91 -16.68 -9.36
N ARG A 618 9.62 -17.07 -9.50
CA ARG A 618 8.49 -16.43 -8.77
C ARG A 618 7.56 -17.39 -8.03
N CYS A 619 7.75 -18.70 -8.14
CA CYS A 619 6.97 -19.63 -7.32
C CYS A 619 7.60 -19.80 -5.93
N ALA A 620 7.14 -19.01 -4.97
CA ALA A 620 6.91 -19.59 -3.66
C ALA A 620 5.88 -20.72 -3.88
N ASP A 621 6.21 -21.94 -3.47
CA ASP A 621 5.32 -23.09 -3.60
C ASP A 621 3.95 -22.76 -2.99
N GLU A 622 2.86 -23.09 -3.71
CA GLU A 622 1.49 -22.99 -3.18
C GLU A 622 1.33 -23.68 -1.83
N SER A 623 2.19 -24.66 -1.53
CA SER A 623 2.29 -25.33 -0.23
C SER A 623 2.85 -24.45 0.89
N GLU A 624 3.73 -23.48 0.61
CA GLU A 624 4.27 -22.56 1.62
C GLU A 624 3.29 -21.42 1.95
N LEU A 625 2.44 -21.03 1.01
CA LEU A 625 1.36 -20.07 1.26
C LEU A 625 0.25 -20.63 2.15
N ALA A 626 -0.05 -21.93 2.01
CA ALA A 626 -0.99 -22.64 2.89
C ALA A 626 -0.44 -22.80 4.32
N ASP A 627 0.85 -23.04 4.48
CA ASP A 627 1.51 -23.12 5.81
C ASP A 627 1.66 -21.74 6.48
N ALA A 628 1.64 -20.65 5.70
CA ALA A 628 1.67 -19.28 6.22
C ALA A 628 0.29 -18.76 6.67
N GLY A 629 -0.76 -19.57 6.58
CA GLY A 629 -2.11 -19.23 7.06
C GLY A 629 -2.91 -18.33 6.13
N PHE A 630 -2.54 -18.26 4.84
CA PHE A 630 -3.37 -17.65 3.81
C PHE A 630 -4.21 -18.75 3.16
N ASP A 631 -5.50 -18.78 3.46
CA ASP A 631 -6.44 -19.64 2.76
C ASP A 631 -6.52 -19.21 1.28
N TYR A 632 -6.23 -20.14 0.39
CA TYR A 632 -6.44 -19.95 -1.05
C TYR A 632 -7.95 -19.85 -1.30
N VAL A 633 -8.39 -18.68 -1.74
CA VAL A 633 -9.77 -18.48 -2.23
C VAL A 633 -9.73 -18.66 -3.74
N PRO A 634 -10.44 -19.66 -4.32
CA PRO A 634 -10.54 -19.80 -5.76
C PRO A 634 -11.05 -18.53 -6.43
N GLU A 635 -10.57 -18.20 -7.62
CA GLU A 635 -10.95 -16.98 -8.36
C GLU A 635 -12.47 -16.79 -8.52
N GLU A 636 -13.25 -17.87 -8.55
CA GLU A 636 -14.72 -17.82 -8.61
C GLU A 636 -15.40 -17.26 -7.35
N GLU A 637 -14.79 -17.39 -6.16
CA GLU A 637 -15.34 -16.83 -4.92
C GLU A 637 -14.96 -15.37 -4.71
N VAL A 638 -13.87 -14.90 -5.31
CA VAL A 638 -13.46 -13.48 -5.24
C VAL A 638 -14.35 -12.61 -6.13
N GLU A 639 -14.84 -13.10 -7.27
CA GLU A 639 -15.80 -12.38 -8.11
C GLU A 639 -17.17 -12.23 -7.41
N ALA A 640 -17.62 -13.24 -6.66
CA ALA A 640 -18.90 -13.21 -5.96
C ALA A 640 -18.94 -12.23 -4.76
N SER A 641 -17.79 -11.86 -4.19
CA SER A 641 -17.72 -10.93 -3.06
C SER A 641 -17.60 -9.45 -3.47
N TYR A 642 -17.28 -9.16 -4.74
CA TYR A 642 -17.14 -7.79 -5.25
C TYR A 642 -18.38 -7.22 -5.93
N ASP A 643 -19.26 -8.09 -6.45
CA ASP A 643 -20.50 -7.67 -7.14
C ASP A 643 -21.65 -7.25 -6.20
N GLY A 644 -21.45 -7.34 -4.88
CA GLY A 644 -22.49 -7.00 -3.88
C GLY A 644 -22.40 -5.60 -3.25
N ALA A 645 -21.43 -4.77 -3.62
CA ALA A 645 -21.15 -3.52 -2.89
C ALA A 645 -21.43 -2.21 -3.66
N ASP A 646 -21.80 -2.26 -4.94
CA ASP A 646 -21.94 -1.05 -5.76
C ASP A 646 -23.37 -0.66 -6.21
N ASP A 647 -24.39 -1.40 -5.79
CA ASP A 647 -25.79 -0.99 -6.05
C ASP A 647 -26.57 -0.85 -4.73
N GLU A 648 -26.36 0.23 -3.99
CA GLU A 648 -27.40 0.97 -3.24
C GLU A 648 -26.79 2.19 -2.52
N PHE A 649 -27.17 3.39 -3.05
CA PHE A 649 -26.98 4.76 -2.54
C PHE A 649 -25.67 5.45 -2.83
#